data_b916d3696a7ca6627474001a1e580ea8
#
_entry.id   b916d3696a7ca6627474001a1e580ea8
#
_cell.length_a   1.000
_cell.length_b   1.000
_cell.length_c   1.000
_cell.angle_alpha   90.00
_cell.angle_beta   90.00
_cell.angle_gamma   90.00
#
_symmetry.space_group_name_H-M   'P 1'
#
loop_
_entity.id
_entity.type
_entity.pdbx_description
1 polymer ?
#
loop_
_entity_poly.entity_id
_entity_poly.type
_entity_poly.pdbx_seq_one_letter_code
_entity_poly.pdbx_strand_id
1 'polypeptide(L)'
;LKNKLVLIDGNSIAYRAFFALPLLSNDKGVHTNAIYGFTMMLLKILEDEKPSHMLVAFDAGKTTFRHSTFKEYKGGRQKTPPELSEQFPLVRQLLDTYGIARYELDNYEADDIIGTLAGQASKDEYEVKVISGDRDLLQLVDDRITVSMTKKGITEVEEYNPAAILEKYEISPEQIIDMKGLMGDKSDNIPGVPGIGEKTAIKLLKQFQTVEGLYDHLDEVSGAKLLQNLSENKEQALMSKQLATIDTNSPIELTVNDTMLPEADVNKVAEFFKSLGFTSLLAKLDLTESVEELEEIKFDELDSIEEKHLANHSSLIVEMIGENYHSEEIQGFGLSNEKGHFFIPTSVGLESDLFKKWLEDERVKKNVYDAKGAYVALKWRGIDLKGVNFDPLLASYIYDPAQSNKEFADLVNGKIDFSIQTAESIYGKGAKQAQPSQEVLAEYIVRKSIAISKLEETLEESLRQNSQYELLTELELPLTFILGDMEFEGVTVREETLRTMGSELANTLKVLEENIYELAGEKFNINSPKQLGVILFEKLNLPSGKKTKTGYSTSADVLEKLESEHEIIRLILHYRQVGKLNSTYVEGLLKVINQTDSKVHTRFNQVLAQTGRLSSIDPNLQNIPIRLEEGRKIRKAFVASKKDWVIFAADYSQIELRVLAHIAQDDNLMEAFKNDFDVHTKTAMDVFHVNADEVTSNMRRQAKAVNFGIVYGISDYGLSQSLGITRKEAAIFIEKYFASFPKVKDYMSDIVQKAKLDGFVSTILNRRRYIPEITSSNFNIRGFAERTAMNTPIQGSAADIIKKAMILLDERLKAEKLQAKLILQVHDELILEAPQEELATLEKLVPEVMEHAVELLVPLKVDYNSGESWFEAK
;
A
#
# COMPACT_ATOMS: atom_id res chain seq x y z
N LEU A 1 -32.16 23.56 20.27
CA LEU A 1 -30.87 22.90 20.53
C LEU A 1 -30.50 23.18 21.97
N LYS A 2 -30.31 22.17 22.82
CA LYS A 2 -29.71 22.33 24.16
C LYS A 2 -28.29 22.89 23.95
N ASN A 3 -27.90 23.91 24.72
CA ASN A 3 -26.54 24.44 24.68
C ASN A 3 -25.57 23.37 25.17
N LYS A 4 -24.76 22.80 24.27
CA LYS A 4 -23.79 21.75 24.58
C LYS A 4 -22.40 22.20 24.18
N LEU A 5 -21.48 22.23 25.15
CA LEU A 5 -20.08 22.56 24.94
C LEU A 5 -19.22 21.27 25.00
N VAL A 6 -18.41 21.04 23.98
CA VAL A 6 -17.39 19.99 23.98
C VAL A 6 -16.00 20.61 24.12
N LEU A 7 -15.26 20.19 25.12
CA LEU A 7 -13.89 20.62 25.38
C LEU A 7 -12.93 19.44 25.15
N ILE A 8 -11.91 19.62 24.36
CA ILE A 8 -10.97 18.59 23.99
C ILE A 8 -9.55 18.97 24.42
N ASP A 9 -8.87 18.06 25.09
CA ASP A 9 -7.44 18.13 25.34
C ASP A 9 -6.69 17.73 24.06
N GLY A 10 -6.22 18.72 23.31
CA GLY A 10 -5.62 18.53 22.01
C GLY A 10 -4.32 17.74 22.05
N ASN A 11 -3.50 17.95 23.07
CA ASN A 11 -2.25 17.23 23.26
C ASN A 11 -2.52 15.75 23.55
N SER A 12 -3.37 15.46 24.52
CA SER A 12 -3.72 14.09 24.89
C SER A 12 -4.28 13.29 23.71
N ILE A 13 -5.21 13.88 22.95
CA ILE A 13 -5.81 13.25 21.77
C ILE A 13 -4.79 13.06 20.64
N ALA A 14 -3.90 14.03 20.37
CA ALA A 14 -2.86 13.91 19.34
C ALA A 14 -1.84 12.80 19.68
N TYR A 15 -1.39 12.73 20.94
CA TYR A 15 -0.54 11.64 21.42
C TYR A 15 -1.23 10.30 21.28
N ARG A 16 -2.50 10.22 21.67
CA ARG A 16 -3.31 9.03 21.55
C ARG A 16 -3.41 8.55 20.11
N ALA A 17 -3.73 9.43 19.19
CA ALA A 17 -3.84 9.14 17.76
C ALA A 17 -2.50 8.63 17.18
N PHE A 18 -1.40 9.26 17.57
CA PHE A 18 -0.06 8.88 17.13
C PHE A 18 0.31 7.44 17.51
N PHE A 19 0.08 7.05 18.77
CA PHE A 19 0.45 5.71 19.24
C PHE A 19 -0.60 4.62 18.93
N ALA A 20 -1.81 5.00 18.53
CA ALA A 20 -2.86 4.05 18.16
C ALA A 20 -2.74 3.54 16.73
N LEU A 21 -2.07 4.28 15.86
CA LEU A 21 -1.88 3.97 14.44
C LEU A 21 -0.41 3.70 14.11
N PRO A 22 -0.12 2.84 13.13
CA PRO A 22 1.24 2.76 12.59
C PRO A 22 1.65 4.08 11.97
N LEU A 23 2.96 4.34 11.87
CA LEU A 23 3.48 5.51 11.17
C LEU A 23 2.99 5.49 9.71
N LEU A 24 2.23 6.49 9.33
CA LEU A 24 1.73 6.76 7.98
C LEU A 24 2.39 8.05 7.49
N SER A 25 2.71 8.09 6.20
CA SER A 25 3.21 9.29 5.53
C SER A 25 2.43 9.50 4.24
N ASN A 26 2.26 10.76 3.84
CA ASN A 26 1.72 11.11 2.54
C ASN A 26 2.80 11.01 1.44
N ASP A 27 2.42 11.25 0.20
CA ASP A 27 3.29 11.20 -0.98
C ASP A 27 4.47 12.20 -0.92
N LYS A 28 4.37 13.21 -0.04
CA LYS A 28 5.42 14.23 0.20
C LYS A 28 6.35 13.86 1.36
N GLY A 29 6.21 12.66 1.93
CA GLY A 29 7.02 12.19 3.06
C GLY A 29 6.65 12.79 4.42
N VAL A 30 5.56 13.55 4.53
CA VAL A 30 5.07 14.13 5.78
C VAL A 30 4.33 13.04 6.57
N HIS A 31 4.67 12.87 7.85
CA HIS A 31 3.96 11.92 8.70
C HIS A 31 2.53 12.38 8.96
N THR A 32 1.57 11.46 8.86
CA THR A 32 0.13 11.77 8.88
C THR A 32 -0.70 10.90 9.81
N ASN A 33 -0.10 9.95 10.53
CA ASN A 33 -0.84 9.03 11.40
C ASN A 33 -1.55 9.75 12.56
N ALA A 34 -0.90 10.73 13.21
CA ALA A 34 -1.51 11.48 14.31
C ALA A 34 -2.65 12.36 13.82
N ILE A 35 -2.44 13.12 12.74
CA ILE A 35 -3.49 13.99 12.17
C ILE A 35 -4.65 13.15 11.62
N TYR A 36 -4.40 12.02 10.98
CA TYR A 36 -5.44 11.12 10.51
C TYR A 36 -6.29 10.56 11.68
N GLY A 37 -5.63 10.04 12.71
CA GLY A 37 -6.30 9.54 13.90
C GLY A 37 -7.06 10.62 14.66
N PHE A 38 -6.49 11.81 14.80
CA PHE A 38 -7.15 12.99 15.39
C PHE A 38 -8.40 13.37 14.60
N THR A 39 -8.31 13.42 13.28
CA THR A 39 -9.45 13.72 12.39
C THR A 39 -10.56 12.69 12.57
N MET A 40 -10.25 11.40 12.62
CA MET A 40 -11.23 10.34 12.84
C MET A 40 -11.95 10.48 14.19
N MET A 41 -11.22 10.83 15.25
CA MET A 41 -11.80 11.08 16.56
C MET A 41 -12.68 12.31 16.56
N LEU A 42 -12.22 13.41 15.96
CA LEU A 42 -12.96 14.65 15.83
C LEU A 42 -14.29 14.46 15.10
N LEU A 43 -14.28 13.79 13.94
CA LEU A 43 -15.49 13.52 13.15
C LEU A 43 -16.49 12.68 13.95
N LYS A 44 -16.02 11.68 14.67
CA LYS A 44 -16.88 10.88 15.55
C LYS A 44 -17.47 11.70 16.67
N ILE A 45 -16.72 12.58 17.32
CA ILE A 45 -17.22 13.47 18.38
C ILE A 45 -18.30 14.41 17.81
N LEU A 46 -18.07 14.97 16.63
CA LEU A 46 -19.06 15.84 15.96
C LEU A 46 -20.35 15.10 15.64
N GLU A 47 -20.27 13.86 15.19
CA GLU A 47 -21.41 12.99 14.86
C GLU A 47 -22.19 12.56 16.11
N ASP A 48 -21.50 12.06 17.14
CA ASP A 48 -22.10 11.49 18.34
C ASP A 48 -22.67 12.58 19.27
N GLU A 49 -21.91 13.67 19.49
CA GLU A 49 -22.24 14.69 20.49
C GLU A 49 -23.06 15.86 19.93
N LYS A 50 -22.95 16.15 18.63
CA LYS A 50 -23.63 17.28 17.95
C LYS A 50 -23.56 18.58 18.75
N PRO A 51 -22.35 19.04 19.12
CA PRO A 51 -22.17 20.19 19.99
C PRO A 51 -22.60 21.49 19.30
N SER A 52 -23.11 22.43 20.11
CA SER A 52 -23.31 23.81 19.67
C SER A 52 -22.06 24.66 19.83
N HIS A 53 -21.16 24.24 20.74
CA HIS A 53 -19.92 24.94 21.05
C HIS A 53 -18.79 23.91 21.21
N MET A 54 -17.59 24.23 20.71
CA MET A 54 -16.43 23.34 20.80
C MET A 54 -15.13 24.14 20.94
N LEU A 55 -14.24 23.66 21.84
CA LEU A 55 -12.87 24.16 21.95
C LEU A 55 -11.89 23.00 22.07
N VAL A 56 -10.74 23.17 21.43
CA VAL A 56 -9.58 22.31 21.63
C VAL A 56 -8.47 23.12 22.33
N ALA A 57 -8.14 22.71 23.55
CA ALA A 57 -7.07 23.33 24.32
C ALA A 57 -5.73 22.66 24.07
N PHE A 58 -4.67 23.44 24.03
CA PHE A 58 -3.28 22.97 23.89
C PHE A 58 -2.39 23.57 24.97
N ASP A 59 -1.33 22.83 25.30
CA ASP A 59 -0.25 23.35 26.14
C ASP A 59 0.61 24.35 25.36
N ALA A 60 0.78 25.56 25.86
CA ALA A 60 1.56 26.63 25.20
C ALA A 60 3.08 26.41 25.29
N GLY A 61 3.57 25.70 26.30
CA GLY A 61 5.01 25.56 26.54
C GLY A 61 5.37 24.46 27.53
N LYS A 62 6.65 24.39 27.90
CA LYS A 62 7.18 23.36 28.81
C LYS A 62 7.14 23.77 30.29
N THR A 63 7.00 25.04 30.60
CA THR A 63 7.04 25.61 31.93
C THR A 63 5.70 26.22 32.31
N THR A 64 5.15 25.78 33.44
CA THR A 64 3.91 26.30 33.97
C THR A 64 4.11 26.82 35.38
N PHE A 65 3.14 27.54 35.95
CA PHE A 65 3.21 28.02 37.33
C PHE A 65 3.50 26.90 38.35
N ARG A 66 3.14 25.66 38.05
CA ARG A 66 3.43 24.47 38.88
C ARG A 66 4.94 24.22 39.06
N HIS A 67 5.75 24.59 38.06
CA HIS A 67 7.22 24.48 38.16
C HIS A 67 7.80 25.46 39.17
N SER A 68 7.13 26.58 39.51
CA SER A 68 7.53 27.46 40.58
C SER A 68 7.33 26.84 41.97
N THR A 69 6.31 25.96 42.09
CA THR A 69 6.02 25.21 43.30
C THR A 69 6.92 23.99 43.44
N PHE A 70 7.13 23.25 42.34
CA PHE A 70 7.95 22.05 42.30
C PHE A 70 8.75 21.95 41.00
N LYS A 71 10.05 22.19 41.08
CA LYS A 71 10.93 22.25 39.88
C LYS A 71 10.99 20.96 39.08
N GLU A 72 10.76 19.80 39.71
CA GLU A 72 10.81 18.49 39.09
C GLU A 72 9.46 18.05 38.55
N TYR A 73 8.43 18.90 38.61
CA TYR A 73 7.11 18.63 38.02
C TYR A 73 7.24 18.26 36.55
N LYS A 74 6.66 17.14 36.12
CA LYS A 74 6.77 16.54 34.78
C LYS A 74 8.22 16.27 34.29
N GLY A 75 9.21 16.30 35.22
CA GLY A 75 10.65 16.18 34.88
C GLY A 75 11.07 14.81 34.30
N GLY A 76 10.25 13.77 34.42
CA GLY A 76 10.48 12.43 33.86
C GLY A 76 9.84 12.16 32.51
N ARG A 77 9.09 13.10 31.92
CA ARG A 77 8.40 12.90 30.64
C ARG A 77 9.41 12.81 29.48
N GLN A 78 9.22 11.79 28.64
CA GLN A 78 10.01 11.63 27.40
C GLN A 78 9.74 12.80 26.44
N LYS A 79 10.74 13.16 25.64
CA LYS A 79 10.56 14.17 24.59
C LYS A 79 9.52 13.69 23.58
N THR A 80 8.69 14.63 23.11
CA THR A 80 7.76 14.38 22.00
C THR A 80 8.51 13.81 20.80
N PRO A 81 8.06 12.68 20.22
CA PRO A 81 8.67 12.16 19.00
C PRO A 81 8.69 13.23 17.91
N PRO A 82 9.79 13.37 17.16
CA PRO A 82 9.87 14.34 16.05
C PRO A 82 8.71 14.19 15.06
N GLU A 83 8.34 12.96 14.74
CA GLU A 83 7.26 12.62 13.81
C GLU A 83 5.87 13.03 14.31
N LEU A 84 5.67 13.15 15.61
CA LEU A 84 4.46 13.72 16.19
C LEU A 84 4.56 15.26 16.24
N SER A 85 5.73 15.78 16.58
CA SER A 85 5.94 17.23 16.71
C SER A 85 5.63 17.98 15.41
N GLU A 86 5.99 17.41 14.25
CA GLU A 86 5.71 18.00 12.94
C GLU A 86 4.23 17.96 12.55
N GLN A 87 3.42 17.11 13.20
CA GLN A 87 1.98 17.00 12.92
C GLN A 87 1.11 17.97 13.74
N PHE A 88 1.60 18.57 14.83
CA PHE A 88 0.83 19.55 15.60
C PHE A 88 0.38 20.78 14.79
N PRO A 89 1.21 21.36 13.90
CA PRO A 89 0.75 22.43 12.99
C PRO A 89 -0.41 21.97 12.10
N LEU A 90 -0.39 20.72 11.61
CA LEU A 90 -1.45 20.17 10.78
C LEU A 90 -2.75 19.96 11.58
N VAL A 91 -2.65 19.56 12.86
CA VAL A 91 -3.81 19.46 13.77
C VAL A 91 -4.43 20.85 13.97
N ARG A 92 -3.62 21.89 14.19
CA ARG A 92 -4.11 23.26 14.33
C ARG A 92 -4.79 23.74 13.02
N GLN A 93 -4.19 23.45 11.88
CA GLN A 93 -4.75 23.78 10.57
C GLN A 93 -6.08 23.06 10.31
N LEU A 94 -6.22 21.79 10.73
CA LEU A 94 -7.49 21.06 10.67
C LEU A 94 -8.58 21.80 11.44
N LEU A 95 -8.30 22.22 12.68
CA LEU A 95 -9.26 22.93 13.52
C LEU A 95 -9.68 24.27 12.89
N ASP A 96 -8.70 25.02 12.38
CA ASP A 96 -8.95 26.27 11.67
C ASP A 96 -9.83 26.05 10.41
N THR A 97 -9.61 24.94 9.69
CA THR A 97 -10.38 24.56 8.51
C THR A 97 -11.84 24.23 8.85
N TYR A 98 -12.07 23.60 10.01
CA TYR A 98 -13.42 23.32 10.52
C TYR A 98 -14.06 24.53 11.25
N GLY A 99 -13.31 25.63 11.44
CA GLY A 99 -13.76 26.76 12.25
C GLY A 99 -13.89 26.46 13.74
N ILE A 100 -13.22 25.41 14.22
CA ILE A 100 -13.25 25.00 15.63
C ILE A 100 -12.29 25.87 16.42
N ALA A 101 -12.79 26.48 17.50
CA ALA A 101 -11.98 27.30 18.38
C ALA A 101 -10.84 26.48 19.01
N ARG A 102 -9.65 27.03 19.03
CA ARG A 102 -8.48 26.47 19.71
C ARG A 102 -7.85 27.53 20.58
N TYR A 103 -7.31 27.11 21.71
CA TYR A 103 -6.71 28.02 22.66
C TYR A 103 -5.49 27.42 23.37
N GLU A 104 -4.51 28.25 23.64
CA GLU A 104 -3.34 27.96 24.47
C GLU A 104 -3.00 29.22 25.27
N LEU A 105 -2.51 29.03 26.50
CA LEU A 105 -2.21 30.14 27.41
C LEU A 105 -0.84 29.93 28.06
N ASP A 106 0.04 30.89 27.92
CA ASP A 106 1.37 30.85 28.51
C ASP A 106 1.31 30.66 30.04
N ASN A 107 2.18 29.82 30.56
CA ASN A 107 2.28 29.44 31.96
C ASN A 107 1.13 28.57 32.52
N TYR A 108 0.13 28.22 31.72
CA TYR A 108 -0.99 27.33 32.08
C TYR A 108 -0.99 26.07 31.19
N GLU A 109 -1.66 25.05 31.68
CA GLU A 109 -1.84 23.79 30.96
C GLU A 109 -3.21 23.77 30.27
N ALA A 110 -3.37 22.90 29.27
CA ALA A 110 -4.65 22.68 28.60
C ALA A 110 -5.77 22.36 29.62
N ASP A 111 -5.45 21.62 30.66
CA ASP A 111 -6.39 21.25 31.73
C ASP A 111 -6.93 22.47 32.49
N ASP A 112 -6.10 23.49 32.72
CA ASP A 112 -6.50 24.71 33.39
C ASP A 112 -7.46 25.54 32.53
N ILE A 113 -7.21 25.59 31.21
CA ILE A 113 -8.10 26.22 30.23
C ILE A 113 -9.45 25.48 30.20
N ILE A 114 -9.41 24.16 30.10
CA ILE A 114 -10.61 23.28 30.11
C ILE A 114 -11.39 23.46 31.41
N GLY A 115 -10.72 23.42 32.55
CA GLY A 115 -11.35 23.58 33.85
C GLY A 115 -12.05 24.94 34.02
N THR A 116 -11.40 26.02 33.56
CA THR A 116 -11.95 27.38 33.63
C THR A 116 -13.20 27.50 32.77
N LEU A 117 -13.16 27.08 31.50
CA LEU A 117 -14.30 27.15 30.58
C LEU A 117 -15.42 26.19 30.99
N ALA A 118 -15.11 24.99 31.44
CA ALA A 118 -16.11 24.03 31.91
C ALA A 118 -16.88 24.59 33.10
N GLY A 119 -16.18 25.23 34.06
CA GLY A 119 -16.80 25.87 35.22
C GLY A 119 -17.65 27.10 34.86
N GLN A 120 -17.25 27.90 33.85
CA GLN A 120 -18.06 29.00 33.34
C GLN A 120 -19.32 28.46 32.66
N ALA A 121 -19.17 27.52 31.73
CA ALA A 121 -20.27 26.94 30.97
C ALA A 121 -21.29 26.19 31.86
N SER A 122 -20.84 25.49 32.90
CA SER A 122 -21.72 24.83 33.86
C SER A 122 -22.59 25.85 34.63
N LYS A 123 -22.02 27.00 35.02
CA LYS A 123 -22.75 28.12 35.62
C LYS A 123 -23.78 28.76 34.70
N ASP A 124 -23.46 28.79 33.39
CA ASP A 124 -24.32 29.33 32.35
C ASP A 124 -25.30 28.26 31.79
N GLU A 125 -25.50 27.17 32.56
CA GLU A 125 -26.43 26.08 32.26
C GLU A 125 -26.17 25.26 31.00
N TYR A 126 -24.94 25.26 30.48
CA TYR A 126 -24.54 24.37 29.40
C TYR A 126 -24.36 22.93 29.90
N GLU A 127 -24.67 21.96 29.03
CA GLU A 127 -24.17 20.58 29.15
C GLU A 127 -22.71 20.56 28.66
N VAL A 128 -21.77 20.19 29.50
CA VAL A 128 -20.35 20.20 29.19
C VAL A 128 -19.82 18.77 29.08
N LYS A 129 -19.14 18.49 27.98
CA LYS A 129 -18.44 17.23 27.78
C LYS A 129 -16.96 17.47 27.57
N VAL A 130 -16.13 16.92 28.46
CA VAL A 130 -14.67 17.01 28.37
C VAL A 130 -14.14 15.68 27.80
N ILE A 131 -13.24 15.75 26.79
CA ILE A 131 -12.65 14.58 26.14
C ILE A 131 -11.14 14.63 26.30
N SER A 132 -10.58 13.67 27.04
CA SER A 132 -9.15 13.56 27.29
C SER A 132 -8.73 12.12 27.60
N GLY A 133 -7.44 11.85 27.61
CA GLY A 133 -6.84 10.64 28.21
C GLY A 133 -6.33 10.87 29.61
N ASP A 134 -6.41 12.11 30.15
CA ASP A 134 -5.88 12.46 31.46
C ASP A 134 -6.95 12.33 32.57
N ARG A 135 -6.62 11.53 33.58
CA ARG A 135 -7.52 11.30 34.73
C ARG A 135 -7.65 12.50 35.66
N ASP A 136 -6.79 13.48 35.58
CA ASP A 136 -6.84 14.68 36.38
C ASP A 136 -8.11 15.47 36.13
N LEU A 137 -8.60 15.46 34.91
CA LEU A 137 -9.86 16.09 34.52
C LEU A 137 -11.10 15.48 35.16
N LEU A 138 -11.02 14.29 35.81
CA LEU A 138 -12.15 13.69 36.56
C LEU A 138 -12.54 14.56 37.75
N GLN A 139 -11.66 15.42 38.25
CA GLN A 139 -11.96 16.36 39.36
C GLN A 139 -12.98 17.43 38.95
N LEU A 140 -13.18 17.65 37.62
CA LEU A 140 -14.11 18.66 37.08
C LEU A 140 -15.55 18.15 36.99
N VAL A 141 -15.78 16.85 37.17
CA VAL A 141 -17.08 16.21 36.99
C VAL A 141 -18.10 16.72 37.99
N ASP A 142 -19.25 17.21 37.49
CA ASP A 142 -20.39 17.61 38.28
C ASP A 142 -21.70 17.16 37.59
N ASP A 143 -22.86 17.69 38.02
CA ASP A 143 -24.16 17.33 37.44
C ASP A 143 -24.34 17.75 35.98
N ARG A 144 -23.51 18.66 35.46
CA ARG A 144 -23.53 19.20 34.09
C ARG A 144 -22.25 18.92 33.31
N ILE A 145 -21.17 18.58 34.01
CA ILE A 145 -19.86 18.28 33.39
C ILE A 145 -19.61 16.77 33.44
N THR A 146 -19.50 16.18 32.27
CA THR A 146 -19.08 14.78 32.12
C THR A 146 -17.71 14.69 31.44
N VAL A 147 -16.91 13.68 31.77
CA VAL A 147 -15.59 13.43 31.20
C VAL A 147 -15.59 12.11 30.46
N SER A 148 -15.26 12.14 29.19
CA SER A 148 -15.06 10.96 28.34
C SER A 148 -13.57 10.65 28.23
N MET A 149 -13.17 9.57 28.90
CA MET A 149 -11.79 9.07 28.89
C MET A 149 -11.54 8.15 27.72
N THR A 150 -10.52 8.44 26.92
CA THR A 150 -10.12 7.57 25.81
C THR A 150 -9.51 6.25 26.32
N LYS A 151 -10.03 5.10 25.83
CA LYS A 151 -9.51 3.74 26.13
C LYS A 151 -8.54 3.24 25.04
N LYS A 152 -8.53 1.95 24.72
CA LYS A 152 -7.71 1.37 23.64
C LYS A 152 -8.26 1.76 22.26
N GLY A 153 -7.37 2.13 21.34
CA GLY A 153 -7.75 2.50 19.95
C GLY A 153 -8.16 3.95 19.82
N ILE A 154 -8.76 4.31 18.68
CA ILE A 154 -9.11 5.69 18.32
C ILE A 154 -10.53 6.05 18.75
N THR A 155 -11.42 5.05 18.99
CA THR A 155 -12.87 5.27 19.07
C THR A 155 -13.52 4.81 20.38
N GLU A 156 -12.81 4.11 21.26
CA GLU A 156 -13.38 3.62 22.51
C GLU A 156 -13.19 4.67 23.62
N VAL A 157 -14.30 5.11 24.20
CA VAL A 157 -14.34 6.04 25.34
C VAL A 157 -15.06 5.42 26.51
N GLU A 158 -14.71 5.84 27.73
CA GLU A 158 -15.43 5.53 28.97
C GLU A 158 -15.92 6.83 29.56
N GLU A 159 -17.21 6.93 29.77
CA GLU A 159 -17.85 8.14 30.26
C GLU A 159 -17.93 8.16 31.77
N TYR A 160 -17.57 9.29 32.38
CA TYR A 160 -17.59 9.53 33.80
C TYR A 160 -18.52 10.69 34.16
N ASN A 161 -19.55 10.38 34.86
CA ASN A 161 -20.40 11.29 35.62
C ASN A 161 -20.17 11.07 37.13
N PRO A 162 -20.77 11.84 38.04
CA PRO A 162 -20.56 11.65 39.49
C PRO A 162 -20.83 10.24 39.97
N ALA A 163 -21.88 9.57 39.44
CA ALA A 163 -22.23 8.19 39.83
C ALA A 163 -21.17 7.19 39.36
N ALA A 164 -20.64 7.33 38.13
CA ALA A 164 -19.58 6.44 37.60
C ALA A 164 -18.27 6.59 38.39
N ILE A 165 -17.93 7.79 38.85
CA ILE A 165 -16.75 8.03 39.70
C ILE A 165 -16.94 7.37 41.04
N LEU A 166 -18.13 7.55 41.68
CA LEU A 166 -18.44 6.92 42.92
C LEU A 166 -18.44 5.39 42.82
N GLU A 167 -18.98 4.83 41.78
CA GLU A 167 -18.97 3.37 41.54
C GLU A 167 -17.54 2.83 41.37
N LYS A 168 -16.69 3.51 40.64
CA LYS A 168 -15.34 3.02 40.29
C LYS A 168 -14.29 3.30 41.34
N TYR A 169 -14.31 4.49 41.95
CA TYR A 169 -13.29 4.96 42.88
C TYR A 169 -13.82 5.03 44.34
N GLU A 170 -15.12 4.88 44.54
CA GLU A 170 -15.76 4.95 45.87
C GLU A 170 -15.55 6.30 46.62
N ILE A 171 -15.22 7.37 45.86
CA ILE A 171 -15.03 8.74 46.33
C ILE A 171 -15.79 9.71 45.41
N SER A 172 -15.99 10.97 45.84
CA SER A 172 -16.57 12.02 45.01
C SER A 172 -15.56 12.59 43.97
N PRO A 173 -16.01 13.25 42.89
CA PRO A 173 -15.12 13.90 41.94
C PRO A 173 -14.13 14.86 42.59
N GLU A 174 -14.59 15.66 43.56
CA GLU A 174 -13.76 16.63 44.29
C GLU A 174 -12.63 15.96 45.06
N GLN A 175 -12.81 14.72 45.52
CA GLN A 175 -11.80 13.96 46.26
C GLN A 175 -10.70 13.35 45.39
N ILE A 176 -10.78 13.48 44.07
CA ILE A 176 -9.72 13.02 43.10
C ILE A 176 -8.39 13.75 43.39
N ILE A 177 -8.44 15.05 43.65
CA ILE A 177 -7.26 15.84 44.05
C ILE A 177 -6.66 15.39 45.38
N ASP A 178 -7.52 15.06 46.35
CA ASP A 178 -7.09 14.54 47.66
C ASP A 178 -6.44 13.17 47.50
N MET A 179 -7.02 12.31 46.69
CA MET A 179 -6.44 11.00 46.36
C MET A 179 -5.04 11.14 45.77
N LYS A 180 -4.87 12.04 44.79
CA LYS A 180 -3.56 12.31 44.18
C LYS A 180 -2.59 12.99 45.14
N GLY A 181 -3.06 13.85 46.01
CA GLY A 181 -2.25 14.44 47.09
C GLY A 181 -1.62 13.39 48.00
N LEU A 182 -2.37 12.33 48.33
CA LEU A 182 -1.90 11.21 49.15
C LEU A 182 -1.04 10.22 48.40
N MET A 183 -1.49 9.73 47.21
CA MET A 183 -0.78 8.67 46.49
C MET A 183 0.30 9.16 45.55
N GLY A 184 0.30 10.45 45.18
CA GLY A 184 1.14 11.02 44.11
C GLY A 184 0.68 10.64 42.71
N ASP A 185 1.41 11.15 41.72
CA ASP A 185 1.27 10.76 40.33
C ASP A 185 2.63 10.57 39.68
N LYS A 186 2.92 9.35 39.22
CA LYS A 186 4.18 9.02 38.56
C LYS A 186 4.32 9.64 37.16
N SER A 187 3.20 9.85 36.46
CA SER A 187 3.20 10.44 35.12
C SER A 187 3.63 11.91 35.13
N ASP A 188 3.25 12.62 36.19
CA ASP A 188 3.55 14.03 36.38
C ASP A 188 4.65 14.31 37.40
N ASN A 189 5.28 13.22 37.87
CA ASN A 189 6.32 13.27 38.90
C ASN A 189 5.86 13.96 40.18
N ILE A 190 4.59 13.79 40.55
CA ILE A 190 4.02 14.26 41.83
C ILE A 190 4.34 13.22 42.89
N PRO A 191 5.02 13.60 43.99
CA PRO A 191 5.61 12.63 44.91
C PRO A 191 4.59 11.89 45.81
N GLY A 192 3.52 12.57 46.26
CA GLY A 192 2.59 11.99 47.22
C GLY A 192 3.25 11.63 48.56
N VAL A 193 2.59 10.80 49.36
CA VAL A 193 3.12 10.26 50.62
C VAL A 193 3.73 8.88 50.39
N PRO A 194 5.01 8.65 50.73
CA PRO A 194 5.65 7.35 50.55
C PRO A 194 4.88 6.19 51.17
N GLY A 195 4.66 5.15 50.36
CA GLY A 195 3.95 3.94 50.81
C GLY A 195 2.42 4.01 50.80
N ILE A 196 1.83 5.11 50.35
CA ILE A 196 0.39 5.26 50.12
C ILE A 196 0.10 5.06 48.63
N GLY A 197 -0.66 4.03 48.29
CA GLY A 197 -1.21 3.79 46.97
C GLY A 197 -2.71 4.08 46.95
N GLU A 198 -3.32 3.96 45.77
CA GLU A 198 -4.73 4.27 45.46
C GLU A 198 -5.70 3.69 46.51
N LYS A 199 -5.62 2.38 46.81
CA LYS A 199 -6.53 1.73 47.78
C LYS A 199 -6.41 2.32 49.20
N THR A 200 -5.21 2.67 49.64
CA THR A 200 -4.98 3.26 50.95
C THR A 200 -5.48 4.70 50.97
N ALA A 201 -5.24 5.47 49.93
CA ALA A 201 -5.74 6.83 49.78
C ALA A 201 -7.27 6.88 49.84
N ILE A 202 -7.94 6.03 49.03
CA ILE A 202 -9.41 5.90 49.04
C ILE A 202 -9.95 5.56 50.44
N LYS A 203 -9.33 4.58 51.12
CA LYS A 203 -9.76 4.20 52.48
C LYS A 203 -9.67 5.38 53.48
N LEU A 204 -8.58 6.17 53.39
CA LEU A 204 -8.40 7.35 54.23
C LEU A 204 -9.43 8.44 53.90
N LEU A 205 -9.69 8.68 52.59
CA LEU A 205 -10.65 9.70 52.15
C LEU A 205 -12.10 9.34 52.49
N LYS A 206 -12.46 8.07 52.54
CA LYS A 206 -13.78 7.63 53.05
C LYS A 206 -13.99 7.96 54.54
N GLN A 207 -12.92 7.97 55.32
CA GLN A 207 -12.97 8.25 56.75
C GLN A 207 -12.85 9.75 57.05
N PHE A 208 -11.91 10.44 56.38
CA PHE A 208 -11.52 11.81 56.74
C PHE A 208 -11.94 12.86 55.71
N GLN A 209 -12.52 12.45 54.57
CA GLN A 209 -13.06 13.27 53.47
C GLN A 209 -12.01 14.00 52.65
N THR A 210 -11.07 14.71 53.26
CA THR A 210 -10.04 15.49 52.62
C THR A 210 -8.65 15.22 53.18
N VAL A 211 -7.59 15.64 52.52
CA VAL A 211 -6.21 15.57 53.04
C VAL A 211 -6.10 16.41 54.31
N GLU A 212 -6.67 17.60 54.35
CA GLU A 212 -6.70 18.49 55.51
C GLU A 212 -7.42 17.82 56.69
N GLY A 213 -8.62 17.27 56.42
CA GLY A 213 -9.40 16.52 57.45
C GLY A 213 -8.65 15.31 57.99
N LEU A 214 -7.87 14.61 57.19
CA LEU A 214 -6.99 13.53 57.61
C LEU A 214 -5.91 14.02 58.58
N TYR A 215 -5.28 15.16 58.27
CA TYR A 215 -4.23 15.72 59.15
C TYR A 215 -4.75 16.36 60.43
N ASP A 216 -6.02 16.82 60.44
CA ASP A 216 -6.68 17.30 61.66
C ASP A 216 -7.06 16.17 62.64
N HIS A 217 -7.19 14.93 62.10
CA HIS A 217 -7.59 13.74 62.88
C HIS A 217 -6.53 12.62 62.77
N LEU A 218 -5.25 12.98 62.74
CA LEU A 218 -4.15 12.04 62.46
C LEU A 218 -4.03 10.95 63.58
N ASP A 219 -4.46 11.26 64.80
CA ASP A 219 -4.53 10.36 65.97
C ASP A 219 -5.53 9.21 65.77
N GLU A 220 -6.51 9.33 64.93
CA GLU A 220 -7.46 8.29 64.58
C GLU A 220 -6.95 7.30 63.49
N VAL A 221 -5.78 7.55 62.89
CA VAL A 221 -5.20 6.71 61.85
C VAL A 221 -4.56 5.46 62.48
N SER A 222 -5.06 4.29 62.07
CA SER A 222 -4.54 3.01 62.54
C SER A 222 -3.33 2.53 61.69
N GLY A 223 -2.28 2.04 62.36
CA GLY A 223 -1.07 1.49 61.77
C GLY A 223 0.17 2.39 61.92
N ALA A 224 1.10 1.98 62.78
CA ALA A 224 2.26 2.78 63.19
C ALA A 224 3.09 3.28 62.02
N LYS A 225 3.34 2.46 61.00
CA LYS A 225 4.11 2.84 59.80
C LYS A 225 3.36 3.84 58.91
N LEU A 226 2.06 3.68 58.79
CA LEU A 226 1.22 4.61 57.97
C LEU A 226 1.17 5.97 58.66
N LEU A 227 0.95 5.99 59.96
CA LEU A 227 0.92 7.19 60.77
C LEU A 227 2.26 7.93 60.69
N GLN A 228 3.38 7.22 60.85
CA GLN A 228 4.72 7.81 60.68
C GLN A 228 4.89 8.44 59.29
N ASN A 229 4.59 7.70 58.24
CA ASN A 229 4.74 8.22 56.86
C ASN A 229 3.87 9.47 56.64
N LEU A 230 2.64 9.50 57.11
CA LEU A 230 1.77 10.67 57.04
C LEU A 230 2.33 11.83 57.81
N SER A 231 2.77 11.63 59.06
CA SER A 231 3.29 12.68 59.95
C SER A 231 4.56 13.35 59.36
N GLU A 232 5.47 12.55 58.81
CA GLU A 232 6.72 13.01 58.24
C GLU A 232 6.55 13.71 56.90
N ASN A 233 5.45 13.49 56.16
CA ASN A 233 5.27 13.99 54.78
C ASN A 233 4.02 14.89 54.61
N LYS A 234 3.57 15.58 55.66
CA LYS A 234 2.40 16.49 55.62
C LYS A 234 2.53 17.56 54.55
N GLU A 235 3.64 18.27 54.51
CA GLU A 235 3.87 19.34 53.55
C GLU A 235 3.93 18.81 52.14
N GLN A 236 4.50 17.61 51.95
CA GLN A 236 4.57 16.94 50.64
C GLN A 236 3.20 16.51 50.11
N ALA A 237 2.31 16.02 51.01
CA ALA A 237 0.93 15.66 50.65
C ALA A 237 0.14 16.91 50.21
N LEU A 238 0.24 18.01 50.94
CA LEU A 238 -0.44 19.27 50.61
C LEU A 238 0.11 19.89 49.32
N MET A 239 1.42 19.88 49.10
CA MET A 239 2.06 20.31 47.87
C MET A 239 1.58 19.40 46.70
N SER A 240 1.52 18.08 46.89
CA SER A 240 1.07 17.16 45.86
C SER A 240 -0.39 17.38 45.51
N LYS A 241 -1.28 17.64 46.47
CA LYS A 241 -2.66 18.06 46.21
C LYS A 241 -2.71 19.35 45.40
N GLN A 242 -1.94 20.35 45.77
CA GLN A 242 -1.86 21.65 45.03
C GLN A 242 -1.42 21.44 43.61
N LEU A 243 -0.40 20.62 43.34
CA LEU A 243 0.10 20.30 42.00
C LEU A 243 -0.95 19.57 41.15
N ALA A 244 -1.74 18.67 41.74
CA ALA A 244 -2.79 17.93 41.05
C ALA A 244 -4.08 18.74 40.83
N THR A 245 -4.21 19.91 41.48
CA THR A 245 -5.41 20.75 41.35
C THR A 245 -5.37 21.55 40.09
N ILE A 246 -6.45 21.45 39.30
CA ILE A 246 -6.67 22.23 38.07
C ILE A 246 -7.11 23.66 38.49
N ASP A 247 -6.50 24.66 37.88
CA ASP A 247 -6.93 26.04 38.08
C ASP A 247 -8.17 26.35 37.22
N THR A 248 -9.29 26.53 37.90
CA THR A 248 -10.60 26.82 37.25
C THR A 248 -10.88 28.32 37.10
N ASN A 249 -9.89 29.17 37.42
CA ASN A 249 -9.95 30.63 37.31
C ASN A 249 -8.76 31.22 36.56
N SER A 250 -8.23 30.47 35.61
CA SER A 250 -7.12 30.94 34.76
C SER A 250 -7.50 32.18 33.97
N PRO A 251 -6.56 33.10 33.71
CA PRO A 251 -6.84 34.40 33.05
C PRO A 251 -6.99 34.23 31.53
N ILE A 252 -7.97 33.41 31.14
CA ILE A 252 -8.32 33.23 29.72
C ILE A 252 -9.09 34.46 29.23
N GLU A 253 -8.78 34.90 28.01
CA GLU A 253 -9.46 36.00 27.37
C GLU A 253 -10.71 35.58 26.59
N LEU A 254 -10.85 34.25 26.39
CA LEU A 254 -11.91 33.61 25.59
C LEU A 254 -13.11 33.25 26.47
N THR A 255 -14.31 33.50 25.96
CA THR A 255 -15.58 33.19 26.61
C THR A 255 -16.23 31.95 25.95
N VAL A 256 -17.26 31.38 26.60
CA VAL A 256 -18.02 30.26 26.01
C VAL A 256 -18.63 30.63 24.66
N ASN A 257 -19.09 31.87 24.47
CA ASN A 257 -19.66 32.32 23.20
C ASN A 257 -18.63 32.31 22.04
N ASP A 258 -17.35 32.53 22.34
CA ASP A 258 -16.28 32.50 21.33
C ASP A 258 -15.96 31.07 20.85
N THR A 259 -16.57 30.06 21.46
CA THR A 259 -16.41 28.65 21.08
C THR A 259 -17.58 28.12 20.26
N MET A 260 -18.49 29.01 19.78
CA MET A 260 -19.61 28.60 18.93
C MET A 260 -19.09 27.89 17.68
N LEU A 261 -19.63 26.69 17.41
CA LEU A 261 -19.22 25.86 16.29
C LEU A 261 -19.97 26.32 15.02
N PRO A 262 -19.29 26.88 14.02
CA PRO A 262 -19.90 27.20 12.74
C PRO A 262 -20.17 25.95 11.91
N GLU A 263 -20.97 26.08 10.87
CA GLU A 263 -21.01 25.06 9.82
C GLU A 263 -19.66 25.03 9.09
N ALA A 264 -19.09 23.83 8.97
CA ALA A 264 -17.82 23.65 8.30
C ALA A 264 -17.94 23.93 6.80
N ASP A 265 -16.99 24.66 6.24
CA ASP A 265 -16.85 24.80 4.80
C ASP A 265 -16.30 23.48 4.22
N VAL A 266 -17.21 22.69 3.67
CA VAL A 266 -16.91 21.33 3.17
C VAL A 266 -15.84 21.36 2.08
N ASN A 267 -15.77 22.44 1.27
CA ASN A 267 -14.76 22.57 0.22
C ASN A 267 -13.35 22.77 0.81
N LYS A 268 -13.22 23.64 1.81
CA LYS A 268 -11.93 23.84 2.50
C LYS A 268 -11.48 22.57 3.22
N VAL A 269 -12.41 21.83 3.81
CA VAL A 269 -12.11 20.52 4.43
C VAL A 269 -11.65 19.53 3.39
N ALA A 270 -12.32 19.47 2.23
CA ALA A 270 -11.92 18.59 1.13
C ALA A 270 -10.54 18.93 0.57
N GLU A 271 -10.24 20.22 0.35
CA GLU A 271 -8.90 20.68 -0.06
C GLU A 271 -7.81 20.28 0.96
N PHE A 272 -8.10 20.46 2.24
CA PHE A 272 -7.18 20.08 3.29
C PHE A 272 -6.94 18.57 3.30
N PHE A 273 -7.98 17.74 3.17
CA PHE A 273 -7.84 16.29 3.09
C PHE A 273 -7.09 15.84 1.83
N LYS A 274 -7.34 16.50 0.68
CA LYS A 274 -6.58 16.27 -0.56
C LYS A 274 -5.10 16.55 -0.36
N SER A 275 -4.74 17.64 0.28
CA SER A 275 -3.35 18.05 0.54
C SER A 275 -2.56 17.04 1.39
N LEU A 276 -3.26 16.26 2.23
CA LEU A 276 -2.71 15.24 3.10
C LEU A 276 -2.81 13.81 2.52
N GLY A 277 -3.49 13.62 1.38
CA GLY A 277 -3.72 12.31 0.78
C GLY A 277 -4.79 11.47 1.50
N PHE A 278 -5.75 12.09 2.19
CA PHE A 278 -6.79 11.41 2.97
C PHE A 278 -8.00 10.97 2.14
N THR A 279 -7.78 10.11 1.15
CA THR A 279 -8.82 9.63 0.22
C THR A 279 -10.03 9.00 0.92
N SER A 280 -9.81 8.23 1.98
CA SER A 280 -10.88 7.59 2.76
C SER A 280 -11.75 8.59 3.55
N LEU A 281 -11.19 9.74 3.94
CA LEU A 281 -11.93 10.81 4.62
C LEU A 281 -12.67 11.69 3.60
N LEU A 282 -12.07 11.91 2.44
CA LEU A 282 -12.75 12.57 1.32
C LEU A 282 -14.04 11.85 0.92
N ALA A 283 -14.01 10.52 0.85
CA ALA A 283 -15.19 9.70 0.54
C ALA A 283 -16.30 9.75 1.61
N LYS A 284 -16.01 10.24 2.82
CA LYS A 284 -16.98 10.40 3.92
C LYS A 284 -17.58 11.80 4.03
N LEU A 285 -16.96 12.78 3.38
CA LEU A 285 -17.57 14.08 3.27
C LEU A 285 -18.80 13.92 2.36
N ASP A 286 -20.01 14.26 2.86
CA ASP A 286 -21.16 14.52 2.01
C ASP A 286 -20.83 15.79 1.19
N LEU A 287 -19.96 15.60 0.23
CA LEU A 287 -19.83 16.52 -0.87
C LEU A 287 -21.16 16.37 -1.63
N THR A 288 -22.24 17.02 -1.14
CA THR A 288 -23.21 17.55 -2.09
C THR A 288 -22.33 18.35 -3.04
N GLU A 289 -22.15 17.77 -4.23
CA GLU A 289 -21.33 18.34 -5.30
C GLU A 289 -21.52 19.86 -5.30
N SER A 290 -20.59 20.59 -4.65
CA SER A 290 -20.20 21.82 -5.28
C SER A 290 -19.51 21.33 -6.53
N VAL A 291 -20.26 21.26 -7.60
CA VAL A 291 -19.73 21.30 -8.94
C VAL A 291 -18.69 22.42 -8.87
N GLU A 292 -17.37 22.12 -8.75
CA GLU A 292 -16.41 23.06 -9.29
C GLU A 292 -17.04 23.38 -10.64
N GLU A 293 -17.43 24.62 -10.87
CA GLU A 293 -17.96 25.01 -12.16
C GLU A 293 -16.86 24.65 -13.14
N LEU A 294 -17.00 23.46 -13.71
CA LEU A 294 -16.06 22.99 -14.72
C LEU A 294 -16.08 24.04 -15.81
N GLU A 295 -14.92 24.50 -16.22
CA GLU A 295 -14.79 25.43 -17.33
C GLU A 295 -15.67 24.94 -18.48
N GLU A 296 -16.56 25.79 -18.98
CA GLU A 296 -17.45 25.44 -20.09
C GLU A 296 -16.63 25.08 -21.33
N ILE A 297 -16.81 23.87 -21.84
CA ILE A 297 -16.17 23.45 -23.09
C ILE A 297 -17.16 23.54 -24.25
N LYS A 298 -16.65 23.91 -25.43
CA LYS A 298 -17.43 23.89 -26.66
C LYS A 298 -17.01 22.70 -27.50
N PHE A 299 -17.96 21.89 -27.88
CA PHE A 299 -17.72 20.73 -28.74
C PHE A 299 -18.93 20.45 -29.63
N ASP A 300 -18.72 19.73 -30.69
CA ASP A 300 -19.77 19.27 -31.60
C ASP A 300 -20.00 17.77 -31.44
N GLU A 301 -21.24 17.35 -31.37
CA GLU A 301 -21.65 15.96 -31.52
C GLU A 301 -21.82 15.65 -33.00
N LEU A 302 -21.13 14.63 -33.50
CA LEU A 302 -21.10 14.31 -34.91
C LEU A 302 -22.13 13.25 -35.31
N ASP A 303 -23.06 13.60 -36.17
CA ASP A 303 -23.94 12.62 -36.84
C ASP A 303 -23.24 11.91 -38.01
N SER A 304 -22.13 12.47 -38.54
CA SER A 304 -21.29 11.90 -39.60
C SER A 304 -19.89 12.48 -39.52
N ILE A 305 -18.89 11.68 -39.95
CA ILE A 305 -17.50 12.09 -39.94
C ILE A 305 -17.10 12.55 -41.32
N GLU A 306 -16.54 13.77 -41.41
CA GLU A 306 -16.01 14.37 -42.62
C GLU A 306 -14.51 14.70 -42.47
N GLU A 307 -13.77 14.94 -43.59
CA GLU A 307 -12.35 15.30 -43.56
C GLU A 307 -12.07 16.58 -42.74
N LYS A 308 -13.03 17.49 -42.66
CA LYS A 308 -12.89 18.72 -41.88
C LYS A 308 -12.78 18.47 -40.34
N HIS A 309 -13.18 17.31 -39.86
CA HIS A 309 -13.10 16.96 -38.44
C HIS A 309 -11.76 16.28 -38.09
N LEU A 310 -11.08 15.68 -39.07
CA LEU A 310 -9.88 14.89 -38.91
C LEU A 310 -8.63 15.73 -39.17
N ALA A 311 -7.63 15.65 -38.30
CA ALA A 311 -6.37 16.33 -38.39
C ALA A 311 -5.17 15.35 -38.37
N ASN A 312 -3.99 15.82 -38.76
CA ASN A 312 -2.77 15.01 -38.73
C ASN A 312 -2.17 14.80 -37.36
N HIS A 313 -2.61 15.56 -36.37
CA HIS A 313 -2.31 15.38 -34.94
C HIS A 313 -3.58 15.58 -34.15
N SER A 314 -3.96 14.58 -33.38
CA SER A 314 -5.22 14.60 -32.61
C SER A 314 -5.10 13.81 -31.33
N SER A 315 -5.81 14.25 -30.30
CA SER A 315 -6.03 13.48 -29.07
C SER A 315 -7.31 12.66 -29.19
N LEU A 316 -7.23 11.37 -28.91
CA LEU A 316 -8.32 10.40 -29.07
C LEU A 316 -8.61 9.68 -27.75
N ILE A 317 -9.88 9.62 -27.40
CA ILE A 317 -10.43 8.72 -26.36
C ILE A 317 -11.28 7.65 -27.05
N VAL A 318 -11.07 6.41 -26.65
CA VAL A 318 -11.96 5.27 -26.90
C VAL A 318 -12.55 4.89 -25.55
N GLU A 319 -13.76 5.29 -25.28
CA GLU A 319 -14.36 5.17 -23.94
C GLU A 319 -14.97 3.79 -23.71
N MET A 320 -14.65 3.18 -22.59
CA MET A 320 -15.21 1.92 -22.11
C MET A 320 -15.45 2.04 -20.60
N ILE A 321 -16.49 1.39 -20.08
CA ILE A 321 -16.86 1.49 -18.65
C ILE A 321 -16.06 0.49 -17.81
N GLY A 322 -15.92 -0.75 -18.28
CA GLY A 322 -15.24 -1.81 -17.56
C GLY A 322 -13.74 -1.88 -17.87
N GLU A 323 -13.03 -2.63 -17.06
CA GLU A 323 -11.58 -2.80 -17.22
C GLU A 323 -11.18 -3.82 -18.30
N ASN A 324 -12.09 -4.78 -18.63
CA ASN A 324 -11.78 -5.85 -19.56
C ASN A 324 -12.15 -5.49 -21.01
N TYR A 325 -11.29 -4.73 -21.66
CA TYR A 325 -11.46 -4.26 -23.05
C TYR A 325 -11.59 -5.39 -24.10
N HIS A 326 -11.35 -6.65 -23.76
CA HIS A 326 -11.65 -7.77 -24.68
C HIS A 326 -13.15 -7.98 -24.90
N SER A 327 -13.97 -7.62 -23.93
CA SER A 327 -15.42 -7.85 -23.96
C SER A 327 -16.27 -6.59 -23.75
N GLU A 328 -15.64 -5.47 -23.36
CA GLU A 328 -16.37 -4.23 -23.10
C GLU A 328 -16.90 -3.57 -24.36
N GLU A 329 -18.03 -2.90 -24.22
CA GLU A 329 -18.61 -2.09 -25.28
C GLU A 329 -17.97 -0.70 -25.29
N ILE A 330 -17.65 -0.19 -26.50
CA ILE A 330 -17.23 1.18 -26.69
C ILE A 330 -18.43 2.08 -26.49
N GLN A 331 -18.33 3.07 -25.62
CA GLN A 331 -19.41 4.00 -25.28
C GLN A 331 -19.43 5.22 -26.22
N GLY A 332 -18.31 5.52 -26.86
CA GLY A 332 -18.15 6.64 -27.77
C GLY A 332 -16.67 6.98 -27.96
N PHE A 333 -16.43 7.95 -28.81
CA PHE A 333 -15.08 8.47 -29.06
C PHE A 333 -15.03 9.97 -28.78
N GLY A 334 -13.96 10.42 -28.16
CA GLY A 334 -13.64 11.84 -28.02
C GLY A 334 -12.46 12.19 -28.92
N LEU A 335 -12.60 13.23 -29.72
CA LEU A 335 -11.58 13.70 -30.61
C LEU A 335 -11.32 15.20 -30.38
N SER A 336 -10.05 15.55 -30.15
CA SER A 336 -9.63 16.94 -29.97
C SER A 336 -8.40 17.22 -30.84
N ASN A 337 -8.47 18.28 -31.63
CA ASN A 337 -7.39 18.72 -32.51
C ASN A 337 -7.52 20.20 -32.87
N GLU A 338 -6.68 20.71 -33.78
CA GLU A 338 -6.68 22.09 -34.26
C GLU A 338 -7.99 22.55 -34.94
N LYS A 339 -8.84 21.59 -35.35
CA LYS A 339 -10.13 21.86 -36.05
C LYS A 339 -11.31 21.93 -35.05
N GLY A 340 -11.14 21.50 -33.84
CA GLY A 340 -12.14 21.53 -32.78
C GLY A 340 -12.16 20.33 -31.86
N HIS A 341 -13.21 20.23 -31.09
CA HIS A 341 -13.47 19.17 -30.14
C HIS A 341 -14.77 18.45 -30.53
N PHE A 342 -14.73 17.14 -30.62
CA PHE A 342 -15.84 16.36 -31.17
C PHE A 342 -16.16 15.16 -30.28
N PHE A 343 -17.44 14.93 -30.06
CA PHE A 343 -17.96 13.65 -29.59
C PHE A 343 -18.45 12.85 -30.81
N ILE A 344 -18.01 11.62 -30.92
CA ILE A 344 -18.40 10.70 -31.98
C ILE A 344 -19.14 9.54 -31.34
N PRO A 345 -20.47 9.41 -31.56
CA PRO A 345 -21.23 8.24 -31.11
C PRO A 345 -20.64 6.93 -31.67
N THR A 346 -20.74 5.86 -30.89
CA THR A 346 -20.13 4.57 -31.25
C THR A 346 -20.53 4.05 -32.64
N SER A 347 -21.82 4.13 -32.96
CA SER A 347 -22.32 3.72 -34.31
C SER A 347 -21.73 4.56 -35.43
N VAL A 348 -21.68 5.88 -35.26
CA VAL A 348 -21.09 6.80 -36.23
C VAL A 348 -19.60 6.51 -36.44
N GLY A 349 -18.86 6.29 -35.35
CA GLY A 349 -17.43 5.98 -35.40
C GLY A 349 -17.12 4.63 -36.06
N LEU A 350 -17.81 3.58 -35.66
CA LEU A 350 -17.55 2.22 -36.17
C LEU A 350 -18.05 1.98 -37.59
N GLU A 351 -19.08 2.70 -38.06
CA GLU A 351 -19.63 2.58 -39.40
C GLU A 351 -18.91 3.48 -40.42
N SER A 352 -18.07 4.42 -39.98
CA SER A 352 -17.39 5.36 -40.86
C SER A 352 -16.10 4.78 -41.46
N ASP A 353 -16.12 4.48 -42.77
CA ASP A 353 -14.91 4.07 -43.50
C ASP A 353 -13.82 5.13 -43.48
N LEU A 354 -14.19 6.42 -43.43
CA LEU A 354 -13.24 7.53 -43.34
C LEU A 354 -12.51 7.54 -42.01
N PHE A 355 -13.27 7.36 -40.91
CA PHE A 355 -12.67 7.31 -39.58
C PHE A 355 -11.80 6.06 -39.40
N LYS A 356 -12.25 4.91 -39.88
CA LYS A 356 -11.46 3.68 -39.89
C LYS A 356 -10.11 3.89 -40.58
N LYS A 357 -10.12 4.45 -41.83
CA LYS A 357 -8.89 4.75 -42.56
C LYS A 357 -7.98 5.72 -41.80
N TRP A 358 -8.56 6.70 -41.13
CA TRP A 358 -7.81 7.66 -40.33
C TRP A 358 -7.19 6.98 -39.07
N LEU A 359 -7.93 6.10 -38.41
CA LEU A 359 -7.42 5.32 -37.26
C LEU A 359 -6.27 4.39 -37.67
N GLU A 360 -6.33 3.79 -38.86
CA GLU A 360 -5.34 2.85 -39.40
C GLU A 360 -4.14 3.53 -40.11
N ASP A 361 -4.17 4.86 -40.31
CA ASP A 361 -3.07 5.58 -40.98
C ASP A 361 -1.93 5.86 -40.00
N GLU A 362 -0.79 5.20 -40.23
CA GLU A 362 0.43 5.34 -39.45
C GLU A 362 1.05 6.75 -39.52
N ARG A 363 0.80 7.51 -40.57
CA ARG A 363 1.35 8.87 -40.78
C ARG A 363 0.60 9.91 -39.94
N VAL A 364 -0.61 9.60 -39.49
CA VAL A 364 -1.43 10.46 -38.67
C VAL A 364 -1.08 10.23 -37.18
N LYS A 365 -0.58 11.26 -36.54
CA LYS A 365 -0.20 11.19 -35.12
C LYS A 365 -1.41 11.25 -34.21
N LYS A 366 -1.49 10.32 -33.27
CA LYS A 366 -2.58 10.23 -32.30
C LYS A 366 -2.04 10.11 -30.88
N ASN A 367 -2.55 10.94 -29.99
CA ASN A 367 -2.33 10.84 -28.56
C ASN A 367 -3.51 10.09 -27.96
N VAL A 368 -3.27 8.97 -27.32
CA VAL A 368 -4.34 8.06 -26.84
C VAL A 368 -4.07 7.68 -25.38
N TYR A 369 -5.05 7.90 -24.51
CA TYR A 369 -4.97 7.40 -23.15
C TYR A 369 -5.32 5.91 -23.11
N ASP A 370 -4.53 5.11 -22.39
CA ASP A 370 -4.59 3.65 -22.40
C ASP A 370 -4.61 3.10 -23.84
N ALA A 371 -3.55 3.42 -24.56
CA ALA A 371 -3.42 3.06 -25.96
C ALA A 371 -3.56 1.54 -26.21
N LYS A 372 -3.12 0.69 -25.27
CA LYS A 372 -3.28 -0.76 -25.38
C LYS A 372 -4.74 -1.20 -25.30
N GLY A 373 -5.48 -0.67 -24.32
CA GLY A 373 -6.91 -0.95 -24.20
C GLY A 373 -7.70 -0.51 -25.43
N ALA A 374 -7.43 0.71 -25.92
CA ALA A 374 -8.02 1.23 -27.16
C ALA A 374 -7.66 0.36 -28.38
N TYR A 375 -6.40 -0.01 -28.52
CA TYR A 375 -5.90 -0.85 -29.60
C TYR A 375 -6.60 -2.22 -29.65
N VAL A 376 -6.66 -2.93 -28.52
CA VAL A 376 -7.27 -4.25 -28.42
C VAL A 376 -8.78 -4.19 -28.67
N ALA A 377 -9.47 -3.20 -28.06
CA ALA A 377 -10.91 -3.01 -28.24
C ALA A 377 -11.29 -2.74 -29.71
N LEU A 378 -10.51 -1.92 -30.41
CA LEU A 378 -10.71 -1.65 -31.85
C LEU A 378 -10.36 -2.87 -32.71
N LYS A 379 -9.34 -3.61 -32.34
CA LYS A 379 -8.92 -4.83 -33.06
C LYS A 379 -9.99 -5.92 -33.05
N TRP A 380 -10.71 -6.09 -31.93
CA TRP A 380 -11.88 -6.96 -31.87
C TRP A 380 -13.01 -6.54 -32.83
N ARG A 381 -13.00 -5.28 -33.29
CA ARG A 381 -13.97 -4.71 -34.23
C ARG A 381 -13.41 -4.58 -35.67
N GLY A 382 -12.25 -5.21 -35.93
CA GLY A 382 -11.61 -5.22 -37.23
C GLY A 382 -10.97 -3.89 -37.64
N ILE A 383 -10.55 -3.07 -36.65
CA ILE A 383 -9.84 -1.80 -36.83
C ILE A 383 -8.45 -1.90 -36.21
N ASP A 384 -7.43 -1.63 -36.98
CA ASP A 384 -6.02 -1.70 -36.55
C ASP A 384 -5.48 -0.30 -36.24
N LEU A 385 -5.55 0.13 -35.01
CA LEU A 385 -5.12 1.47 -34.55
C LEU A 385 -3.62 1.65 -34.78
N LYS A 386 -3.23 2.66 -35.57
CA LYS A 386 -1.85 3.01 -35.88
C LYS A 386 -1.55 4.48 -35.62
N GLY A 387 -0.26 4.84 -35.66
CA GLY A 387 0.18 6.22 -35.52
C GLY A 387 0.05 6.81 -34.14
N VAL A 388 -0.06 5.99 -33.11
CA VAL A 388 -0.04 6.46 -31.72
C VAL A 388 1.38 6.89 -31.35
N ASN A 389 1.56 8.14 -30.96
CA ASN A 389 2.85 8.71 -30.59
C ASN A 389 2.97 9.11 -29.12
N PHE A 390 1.86 9.18 -28.40
CA PHE A 390 1.86 9.53 -26.96
C PHE A 390 0.70 8.85 -26.23
N ASP A 391 0.98 8.36 -25.02
CA ASP A 391 0.00 7.84 -24.06
C ASP A 391 0.26 8.46 -22.68
N PRO A 392 -0.64 9.30 -22.17
CA PRO A 392 -0.47 9.93 -20.85
C PRO A 392 -0.38 8.92 -19.71
N LEU A 393 -1.00 7.73 -19.84
CA LEU A 393 -0.92 6.68 -18.82
C LEU A 393 0.52 6.16 -18.69
N LEU A 394 1.16 5.83 -19.80
CA LEU A 394 2.56 5.39 -19.81
C LEU A 394 3.52 6.51 -19.39
N ALA A 395 3.31 7.72 -19.90
CA ALA A 395 4.15 8.87 -19.58
C ALA A 395 4.12 9.18 -18.07
N SER A 396 2.94 9.18 -17.47
CA SER A 396 2.77 9.39 -16.03
C SER A 396 3.43 8.29 -15.18
N TYR A 397 3.30 7.04 -15.61
CA TYR A 397 3.93 5.90 -14.96
C TYR A 397 5.47 5.96 -15.02
N ILE A 398 6.05 6.35 -16.17
CA ILE A 398 7.50 6.51 -16.29
C ILE A 398 8.00 7.67 -15.42
N TYR A 399 7.24 8.77 -15.38
CA TYR A 399 7.58 9.95 -14.60
C TYR A 399 7.56 9.64 -13.09
N ASP A 400 6.51 8.98 -12.60
CA ASP A 400 6.38 8.54 -11.21
C ASP A 400 5.60 7.22 -11.12
N PRO A 401 6.30 6.08 -10.98
CA PRO A 401 5.66 4.76 -10.90
C PRO A 401 4.72 4.59 -9.69
N ALA A 402 4.82 5.42 -8.65
CA ALA A 402 3.91 5.40 -7.51
C ALA A 402 2.49 5.92 -7.86
N GLN A 403 2.34 6.61 -8.99
CA GLN A 403 1.06 7.11 -9.50
C GLN A 403 0.25 6.06 -10.30
N SER A 404 0.73 4.85 -10.42
CA SER A 404 0.26 3.83 -11.37
C SER A 404 -1.20 3.35 -11.20
N ASN A 405 -1.78 3.52 -10.01
CA ASN A 405 -3.15 3.07 -9.71
C ASN A 405 -4.18 4.19 -9.69
N LYS A 406 -3.86 5.34 -10.26
CA LYS A 406 -4.76 6.50 -10.30
C LYS A 406 -5.63 6.45 -11.54
N GLU A 407 -6.88 6.89 -11.41
CA GLU A 407 -7.75 7.10 -12.57
C GLU A 407 -7.31 8.32 -13.38
N PHE A 408 -7.86 8.49 -14.58
CA PHE A 408 -7.48 9.59 -15.47
C PHE A 408 -7.68 10.97 -14.84
N ALA A 409 -8.75 11.15 -14.07
CA ALA A 409 -9.00 12.40 -13.32
C ALA A 409 -7.85 12.76 -12.36
N ASP A 410 -7.21 11.77 -11.73
CA ASP A 410 -6.07 12.01 -10.84
C ASP A 410 -4.80 12.46 -11.58
N LEU A 411 -4.69 12.13 -12.87
CA LEU A 411 -3.59 12.59 -13.73
C LEU A 411 -3.78 14.03 -14.19
N VAL A 412 -5.02 14.52 -14.21
CA VAL A 412 -5.41 15.83 -14.73
C VAL A 412 -5.55 16.85 -13.60
N ASN A 413 -6.44 16.54 -12.63
CA ASN A 413 -6.87 17.50 -11.62
C ASN A 413 -5.70 17.95 -10.72
N GLY A 414 -5.49 19.27 -10.66
CA GLY A 414 -4.42 19.89 -9.87
C GLY A 414 -3.00 19.75 -10.46
N LYS A 415 -2.85 19.18 -11.67
CA LYS A 415 -1.56 19.06 -12.36
C LYS A 415 -1.44 19.92 -13.61
N ILE A 416 -2.56 20.19 -14.24
CA ILE A 416 -2.68 21.12 -15.36
C ILE A 416 -3.84 22.08 -15.11
N ASP A 417 -3.86 23.18 -15.82
CA ASP A 417 -4.97 24.17 -15.76
C ASP A 417 -6.18 23.65 -16.56
N PHE A 418 -6.77 22.58 -16.04
CA PHE A 418 -7.97 21.93 -16.56
C PHE A 418 -8.49 20.91 -15.54
N SER A 419 -9.81 20.72 -15.46
CA SER A 419 -10.44 19.76 -14.56
C SER A 419 -11.42 18.84 -15.28
N ILE A 420 -11.49 17.59 -14.83
CA ILE A 420 -12.46 16.61 -15.32
C ILE A 420 -13.12 15.87 -14.15
N GLN A 421 -14.31 15.35 -14.40
CA GLN A 421 -15.02 14.51 -13.45
C GLN A 421 -14.32 13.16 -13.25
N THR A 422 -14.57 12.52 -12.12
CA THR A 422 -14.15 11.14 -11.87
C THR A 422 -15.08 10.16 -12.60
N ALA A 423 -14.59 8.97 -12.95
CA ALA A 423 -15.43 7.94 -13.56
C ALA A 423 -16.57 7.51 -12.62
N GLU A 424 -16.31 7.49 -11.30
CA GLU A 424 -17.33 7.18 -10.29
C GLU A 424 -18.47 8.21 -10.27
N SER A 425 -18.18 9.50 -10.46
CA SER A 425 -19.21 10.55 -10.52
C SER A 425 -20.08 10.47 -11.78
N ILE A 426 -19.53 9.96 -12.89
CA ILE A 426 -20.24 9.81 -14.16
C ILE A 426 -21.05 8.51 -14.24
N TYR A 427 -20.42 7.40 -13.90
CA TYR A 427 -21.02 6.06 -14.07
C TYR A 427 -21.58 5.44 -12.78
N GLY A 428 -21.32 6.04 -11.60
CA GLY A 428 -21.62 5.44 -10.31
C GLY A 428 -20.66 4.28 -9.96
N LYS A 429 -20.89 3.61 -8.82
CA LYS A 429 -20.06 2.52 -8.31
C LYS A 429 -20.85 1.29 -7.89
N GLY A 430 -20.36 0.11 -8.25
CA GLY A 430 -20.93 -1.16 -7.84
C GLY A 430 -22.41 -1.30 -8.24
N ALA A 431 -23.29 -1.59 -7.30
CA ALA A 431 -24.73 -1.76 -7.57
C ALA A 431 -25.46 -0.47 -8.04
N LYS A 432 -24.82 0.70 -7.91
CA LYS A 432 -25.34 1.99 -8.38
C LYS A 432 -24.80 2.39 -9.76
N GLN A 433 -24.02 1.53 -10.39
CA GLN A 433 -23.48 1.80 -11.71
C GLN A 433 -24.62 1.88 -12.73
N ALA A 434 -24.67 2.98 -13.49
CA ALA A 434 -25.69 3.25 -14.48
C ALA A 434 -25.10 4.02 -15.67
N GLN A 435 -25.73 3.90 -16.82
CA GLN A 435 -25.34 4.69 -17.99
C GLN A 435 -25.81 6.13 -17.82
N PRO A 436 -24.95 7.12 -17.94
CA PRO A 436 -25.32 8.54 -17.88
C PRO A 436 -26.15 8.93 -19.10
N SER A 437 -26.74 10.13 -19.05
CA SER A 437 -27.37 10.70 -20.27
C SER A 437 -26.32 10.92 -21.36
N GLN A 438 -26.73 10.89 -22.62
CA GLN A 438 -25.81 11.08 -23.75
C GLN A 438 -25.05 12.42 -23.67
N GLU A 439 -25.69 13.47 -23.23
CA GLU A 439 -25.09 14.78 -23.06
C GLU A 439 -23.94 14.78 -22.04
N VAL A 440 -24.18 14.18 -20.85
CA VAL A 440 -23.16 14.04 -19.79
C VAL A 440 -22.01 13.15 -20.28
N LEU A 441 -22.31 12.05 -20.97
CA LEU A 441 -21.31 11.15 -21.51
C LEU A 441 -20.45 11.84 -22.57
N ALA A 442 -21.08 12.57 -23.49
CA ALA A 442 -20.40 13.27 -24.56
C ALA A 442 -19.43 14.33 -24.00
N GLU A 443 -19.91 15.16 -23.06
CA GLU A 443 -19.08 16.15 -22.41
C GLU A 443 -17.88 15.52 -21.68
N TYR A 444 -18.11 14.46 -20.90
CA TYR A 444 -17.05 13.75 -20.17
C TYR A 444 -15.96 13.19 -21.10
N ILE A 445 -16.38 12.53 -22.18
CA ILE A 445 -15.46 11.93 -23.15
C ILE A 445 -14.64 13.02 -23.88
N VAL A 446 -15.29 14.12 -24.26
CA VAL A 446 -14.58 15.23 -24.91
C VAL A 446 -13.62 15.92 -23.95
N ARG A 447 -13.99 16.13 -22.70
CA ARG A 447 -13.08 16.66 -21.66
C ARG A 447 -11.83 15.82 -21.54
N LYS A 448 -11.97 14.50 -21.54
CA LYS A 448 -10.81 13.57 -21.53
C LYS A 448 -9.91 13.78 -22.74
N SER A 449 -10.48 13.96 -23.94
CA SER A 449 -9.67 14.18 -25.15
C SER A 449 -8.93 15.53 -25.14
N ILE A 450 -9.56 16.59 -24.60
CA ILE A 450 -8.92 17.89 -24.38
C ILE A 450 -7.76 17.76 -23.36
N ALA A 451 -8.00 17.07 -22.26
CA ALA A 451 -7.00 16.88 -21.21
C ALA A 451 -5.73 16.16 -21.73
N ILE A 452 -5.87 15.19 -22.65
CA ILE A 452 -4.72 14.50 -23.24
C ILE A 452 -3.77 15.49 -23.94
N SER A 453 -4.30 16.43 -24.73
CA SER A 453 -3.46 17.41 -25.43
C SER A 453 -2.72 18.36 -24.48
N LYS A 454 -3.36 18.74 -23.37
CA LYS A 454 -2.73 19.57 -22.32
C LYS A 454 -1.68 18.77 -21.51
N LEU A 455 -1.91 17.49 -21.26
CA LEU A 455 -0.95 16.62 -20.56
C LEU A 455 0.28 16.31 -21.40
N GLU A 456 0.16 16.23 -22.73
CA GLU A 456 1.27 15.92 -23.65
C GLU A 456 2.46 16.85 -23.41
N GLU A 457 2.26 18.17 -23.51
CA GLU A 457 3.31 19.16 -23.35
C GLU A 457 3.99 19.07 -21.97
N THR A 458 3.18 19.01 -20.92
CA THR A 458 3.69 18.98 -19.54
C THR A 458 4.48 17.70 -19.23
N LEU A 459 3.97 16.55 -19.64
CA LEU A 459 4.62 15.27 -19.38
C LEU A 459 5.85 15.05 -20.27
N GLU A 460 5.79 15.42 -21.54
CA GLU A 460 6.97 15.32 -22.44
C GLU A 460 8.13 16.18 -21.92
N GLU A 461 7.86 17.42 -21.51
CA GLU A 461 8.88 18.30 -20.94
C GLU A 461 9.51 17.67 -19.68
N SER A 462 8.67 17.15 -18.78
CA SER A 462 9.11 16.48 -17.55
C SER A 462 9.97 15.25 -17.84
N LEU A 463 9.57 14.42 -18.80
CA LEU A 463 10.33 13.24 -19.20
C LEU A 463 11.66 13.59 -19.88
N ARG A 464 11.71 14.67 -20.67
CA ARG A 464 12.96 15.15 -21.28
C ARG A 464 13.93 15.69 -20.23
N GLN A 465 13.45 16.47 -19.26
CA GLN A 465 14.25 16.94 -18.13
C GLN A 465 14.83 15.79 -17.30
N ASN A 466 14.09 14.69 -17.16
CA ASN A 466 14.52 13.49 -16.46
C ASN A 466 15.35 12.53 -17.33
N SER A 467 15.56 12.82 -18.63
CA SER A 467 16.17 11.91 -19.61
C SER A 467 15.43 10.55 -19.71
N GLN A 468 14.10 10.60 -19.64
CA GLN A 468 13.22 9.42 -19.69
C GLN A 468 12.32 9.38 -20.93
N TYR A 469 12.45 10.36 -21.84
CA TYR A 469 11.61 10.45 -23.03
C TYR A 469 11.83 9.27 -23.98
N GLU A 470 13.08 8.83 -24.18
CA GLU A 470 13.41 7.65 -24.97
C GLU A 470 12.84 6.35 -24.35
N LEU A 471 12.77 6.28 -23.03
CA LEU A 471 12.12 5.14 -22.34
C LEU A 471 10.64 5.03 -22.73
N LEU A 472 9.94 6.16 -22.90
CA LEU A 472 8.58 6.18 -23.40
C LEU A 472 8.52 5.78 -24.88
N THR A 473 9.29 6.47 -25.75
CA THR A 473 9.12 6.40 -27.19
C THR A 473 9.78 5.17 -27.83
N GLU A 474 10.85 4.64 -27.25
CA GLU A 474 11.60 3.51 -27.79
C GLU A 474 11.34 2.17 -27.06
N LEU A 475 10.76 2.21 -25.86
CA LEU A 475 10.50 1.00 -25.10
C LEU A 475 9.01 0.81 -24.79
N GLU A 476 8.41 1.65 -23.95
CA GLU A 476 7.07 1.38 -23.41
C GLU A 476 5.98 1.51 -24.47
N LEU A 477 6.02 2.54 -25.29
CA LEU A 477 4.99 2.77 -26.31
C LEU A 477 5.02 1.71 -27.44
N PRO A 478 6.16 1.34 -28.04
CA PRO A 478 6.20 0.23 -28.99
C PRO A 478 5.76 -1.09 -28.38
N LEU A 479 6.16 -1.38 -27.15
CA LEU A 479 5.77 -2.59 -26.42
C LEU A 479 4.25 -2.70 -26.24
N THR A 480 3.56 -1.59 -26.06
CA THR A 480 2.10 -1.53 -25.89
C THR A 480 1.37 -2.30 -26.99
N PHE A 481 1.76 -2.14 -28.24
CA PHE A 481 1.13 -2.78 -29.40
C PHE A 481 1.50 -4.26 -29.50
N ILE A 482 2.72 -4.62 -29.14
CA ILE A 482 3.17 -6.01 -29.08
C ILE A 482 2.36 -6.76 -28.01
N LEU A 483 2.21 -6.17 -26.84
CA LEU A 483 1.37 -6.73 -25.77
C LEU A 483 -0.09 -6.81 -26.21
N GLY A 484 -0.60 -5.80 -26.90
CA GLY A 484 -1.96 -5.81 -27.48
C GLY A 484 -2.16 -6.95 -28.46
N ASP A 485 -1.19 -7.22 -29.33
CA ASP A 485 -1.21 -8.36 -30.26
C ASP A 485 -1.18 -9.70 -29.52
N MET A 486 -0.33 -9.85 -28.50
CA MET A 486 -0.28 -11.04 -27.64
C MET A 486 -1.60 -11.30 -26.93
N GLU A 487 -2.22 -10.28 -26.38
CA GLU A 487 -3.51 -10.36 -25.71
C GLU A 487 -4.64 -10.72 -26.69
N PHE A 488 -4.67 -10.08 -27.85
CA PHE A 488 -5.66 -10.35 -28.90
C PHE A 488 -5.51 -11.77 -29.49
N GLU A 489 -4.27 -12.21 -29.77
CA GLU A 489 -3.99 -13.56 -30.22
C GLU A 489 -4.40 -14.59 -29.18
N GLY A 490 -4.12 -14.35 -27.90
CA GLY A 490 -4.43 -15.23 -26.79
C GLY A 490 -3.65 -16.55 -26.82
N VAL A 491 -3.88 -17.39 -25.83
CA VAL A 491 -3.24 -18.70 -25.70
C VAL A 491 -4.28 -19.78 -25.76
N THR A 492 -4.11 -20.77 -26.63
CA THR A 492 -5.02 -21.90 -26.76
C THR A 492 -4.92 -22.80 -25.54
N VAL A 493 -6.07 -23.12 -24.97
CA VAL A 493 -6.19 -23.99 -23.80
C VAL A 493 -7.05 -25.20 -24.15
N ARG A 494 -6.48 -26.39 -23.95
CA ARG A 494 -7.17 -27.66 -24.14
C ARG A 494 -8.07 -27.95 -22.95
N GLU A 495 -9.36 -27.64 -23.08
CA GLU A 495 -10.37 -27.73 -22.01
C GLU A 495 -10.47 -29.12 -21.41
N GLU A 496 -10.42 -30.16 -22.26
CA GLU A 496 -10.49 -31.57 -21.82
C GLU A 496 -9.35 -31.95 -20.88
N THR A 497 -8.14 -31.45 -21.15
CA THR A 497 -6.96 -31.64 -20.26
C THR A 497 -7.22 -31.02 -18.89
N LEU A 498 -7.74 -29.77 -18.83
CA LEU A 498 -8.09 -29.15 -17.56
C LEU A 498 -9.17 -29.88 -16.79
N ARG A 499 -10.22 -30.39 -17.48
CA ARG A 499 -11.30 -31.15 -16.82
C ARG A 499 -10.79 -32.45 -16.24
N THR A 500 -9.94 -33.18 -16.97
CA THR A 500 -9.30 -34.41 -16.48
C THR A 500 -8.46 -34.11 -15.22
N MET A 501 -7.62 -33.07 -15.26
CA MET A 501 -6.83 -32.65 -14.11
C MET A 501 -7.70 -32.25 -12.93
N GLY A 502 -8.79 -31.52 -13.16
CA GLY A 502 -9.75 -31.14 -12.12
C GLY A 502 -10.34 -32.37 -11.41
N SER A 503 -10.66 -33.40 -12.14
CA SER A 503 -11.16 -34.67 -11.58
C SER A 503 -10.09 -35.38 -10.73
N GLU A 504 -8.84 -35.40 -11.19
CA GLU A 504 -7.72 -35.97 -10.44
C GLU A 504 -7.44 -35.21 -9.15
N LEU A 505 -7.42 -33.87 -9.23
CA LEU A 505 -7.23 -33.01 -8.06
C LEU A 505 -8.38 -33.16 -7.05
N ALA A 506 -9.63 -33.26 -7.52
CA ALA A 506 -10.79 -33.47 -6.66
C ALA A 506 -10.69 -34.81 -5.90
N ASN A 507 -10.24 -35.88 -6.56
CA ASN A 507 -9.99 -37.17 -5.92
C ASN A 507 -8.87 -37.06 -4.86
N THR A 508 -7.77 -36.38 -5.18
CA THR A 508 -6.65 -36.12 -4.23
C THR A 508 -7.15 -35.35 -3.02
N LEU A 509 -7.94 -34.28 -3.21
CA LEU A 509 -8.53 -33.50 -2.13
C LEU A 509 -9.41 -34.37 -1.21
N LYS A 510 -10.20 -35.26 -1.77
CA LYS A 510 -11.06 -36.16 -0.99
C LYS A 510 -10.24 -37.09 -0.10
N VAL A 511 -9.18 -37.70 -0.65
CA VAL A 511 -8.27 -38.57 0.13
C VAL A 511 -7.56 -37.78 1.25
N LEU A 512 -7.06 -36.57 0.92
CA LEU A 512 -6.44 -35.73 1.94
C LEU A 512 -7.41 -35.31 3.05
N GLU A 513 -8.64 -34.98 2.67
CA GLU A 513 -9.70 -34.63 3.63
C GLU A 513 -10.02 -35.78 4.58
N GLU A 514 -10.18 -37.01 4.06
CA GLU A 514 -10.40 -38.20 4.86
C GLU A 514 -9.25 -38.46 5.85
N ASN A 515 -8.00 -38.37 5.38
CA ASN A 515 -6.82 -38.55 6.24
C ASN A 515 -6.69 -37.44 7.30
N ILE A 516 -7.01 -36.20 6.97
CA ILE A 516 -7.02 -35.09 7.93
C ILE A 516 -8.09 -35.33 9.02
N TYR A 517 -9.28 -35.76 8.64
CA TYR A 517 -10.35 -36.07 9.60
C TYR A 517 -10.01 -37.25 10.52
N GLU A 518 -9.33 -38.26 9.99
CA GLU A 518 -8.85 -39.38 10.78
C GLU A 518 -7.86 -38.94 11.86
N LEU A 519 -6.86 -38.12 11.47
CA LEU A 519 -5.86 -37.58 12.40
C LEU A 519 -6.46 -36.57 13.40
N ALA A 520 -7.47 -35.82 12.98
CA ALA A 520 -8.18 -34.88 13.84
C ALA A 520 -9.17 -35.58 14.79
N GLY A 521 -9.63 -36.78 14.43
CA GLY A 521 -10.64 -37.54 15.14
C GLY A 521 -12.06 -37.01 14.98
N GLU A 522 -12.28 -36.06 14.08
CA GLU A 522 -13.61 -35.50 13.76
C GLU A 522 -13.59 -34.78 12.38
N LYS A 523 -14.79 -34.61 11.83
CA LYS A 523 -15.01 -33.83 10.60
C LYS A 523 -15.15 -32.34 10.96
N PHE A 524 -14.50 -31.49 10.19
CA PHE A 524 -14.55 -30.03 10.34
C PHE A 524 -14.27 -29.36 8.99
N ASN A 525 -14.53 -28.05 8.90
CA ASN A 525 -14.17 -27.30 7.69
C ASN A 525 -12.67 -26.92 7.70
N ILE A 526 -11.85 -27.64 6.94
CA ILE A 526 -10.39 -27.42 6.82
C ILE A 526 -10.06 -26.00 6.31
N ASN A 527 -10.94 -25.40 5.50
CA ASN A 527 -10.77 -24.06 4.98
C ASN A 527 -11.22 -22.96 5.97
N SER A 528 -11.80 -23.32 7.13
CA SER A 528 -12.13 -22.38 8.17
C SER A 528 -10.95 -22.17 9.12
N PRO A 529 -10.26 -21.01 9.14
CA PRO A 529 -9.15 -20.76 10.05
C PRO A 529 -9.55 -20.93 11.53
N LYS A 530 -10.80 -20.60 11.85
CA LYS A 530 -11.35 -20.71 13.20
C LYS A 530 -11.47 -22.17 13.63
N GLN A 531 -12.10 -23.03 12.82
CA GLN A 531 -12.27 -24.47 13.14
C GLN A 531 -10.92 -25.18 13.13
N LEU A 532 -10.08 -24.88 12.15
CA LEU A 532 -8.75 -25.47 12.05
C LEU A 532 -7.87 -25.07 13.25
N GLY A 533 -7.95 -23.81 13.71
CA GLY A 533 -7.22 -23.35 14.89
C GLY A 533 -7.61 -24.10 16.16
N VAL A 534 -8.89 -24.39 16.35
CA VAL A 534 -9.38 -25.21 17.49
C VAL A 534 -8.82 -26.63 17.41
N ILE A 535 -8.87 -27.26 16.24
CA ILE A 535 -8.34 -28.63 16.06
C ILE A 535 -6.84 -28.67 16.36
N LEU A 536 -6.04 -27.77 15.77
CA LEU A 536 -4.59 -27.82 15.89
C LEU A 536 -4.10 -27.43 17.30
N PHE A 537 -4.62 -26.35 17.86
CA PHE A 537 -4.05 -25.71 19.04
C PHE A 537 -4.78 -26.06 20.35
N GLU A 538 -6.04 -26.44 20.29
CA GLU A 538 -6.82 -26.80 21.49
C GLU A 538 -6.99 -28.32 21.62
N LYS A 539 -7.27 -29.03 20.51
CA LYS A 539 -7.48 -30.50 20.55
C LYS A 539 -6.17 -31.29 20.44
N LEU A 540 -5.32 -30.96 19.50
CA LEU A 540 -4.02 -31.61 19.28
C LEU A 540 -2.90 -30.99 20.10
N ASN A 541 -3.17 -29.88 20.82
CA ASN A 541 -2.21 -29.18 21.70
C ASN A 541 -0.88 -28.82 21.02
N LEU A 542 -0.90 -28.49 19.73
CA LEU A 542 0.31 -28.04 19.03
C LEU A 542 0.74 -26.65 19.53
N PRO A 543 2.05 -26.32 19.45
CA PRO A 543 2.55 -25.02 19.86
C PRO A 543 1.84 -23.90 19.09
N SER A 544 1.14 -23.00 19.79
CA SER A 544 0.43 -21.90 19.17
C SER A 544 1.30 -20.67 19.06
N GLY A 545 1.25 -19.98 17.92
CA GLY A 545 1.76 -18.64 17.75
C GLY A 545 0.85 -17.58 18.40
N LYS A 546 1.05 -16.30 18.07
CA LYS A 546 0.22 -15.20 18.59
C LYS A 546 -1.25 -15.40 18.23
N LYS A 547 -2.13 -15.34 19.23
CA LYS A 547 -3.58 -15.19 19.01
C LYS A 547 -3.86 -13.85 18.33
N THR A 548 -4.60 -13.89 17.23
CA THR A 548 -5.14 -12.70 16.57
C THR A 548 -6.46 -12.29 17.23
N LYS A 549 -7.02 -11.11 16.87
CA LYS A 549 -8.35 -10.68 17.34
C LYS A 549 -9.48 -11.68 16.98
N THR A 550 -9.28 -12.49 15.95
CA THR A 550 -10.25 -13.46 15.41
C THR A 550 -9.95 -14.92 15.74
N GLY A 551 -8.92 -15.18 16.55
CA GLY A 551 -8.50 -16.53 16.97
C GLY A 551 -7.04 -16.85 16.65
N TYR A 552 -6.73 -18.15 16.51
CA TYR A 552 -5.39 -18.61 16.15
C TYR A 552 -5.06 -18.34 14.68
N SER A 553 -3.84 -17.90 14.39
CA SER A 553 -3.38 -17.82 13.01
C SER A 553 -3.08 -19.22 12.47
N THR A 554 -3.64 -19.53 11.29
CA THR A 554 -3.38 -20.76 10.54
C THR A 554 -2.80 -20.47 9.16
N SER A 555 -2.09 -19.35 9.01
CA SER A 555 -1.40 -18.98 7.78
C SER A 555 -0.30 -20.00 7.42
N ALA A 556 0.06 -20.09 6.15
CA ALA A 556 1.04 -21.06 5.67
C ALA A 556 2.37 -20.96 6.42
N ASP A 557 2.88 -19.74 6.64
CA ASP A 557 4.11 -19.48 7.39
C ASP A 557 4.08 -19.95 8.85
N VAL A 558 2.91 -19.94 9.48
CA VAL A 558 2.71 -20.49 10.82
C VAL A 558 2.69 -22.02 10.79
N LEU A 559 1.97 -22.60 9.82
CA LEU A 559 1.88 -24.06 9.68
C LEU A 559 3.21 -24.69 9.26
N GLU A 560 3.96 -24.09 8.33
CA GLU A 560 5.27 -24.58 7.90
C GLU A 560 6.26 -24.73 9.06
N LYS A 561 6.19 -23.86 10.07
CA LYS A 561 7.02 -23.97 11.29
C LYS A 561 6.62 -25.15 12.18
N LEU A 562 5.41 -25.67 12.01
CA LEU A 562 4.86 -26.79 12.78
C LEU A 562 4.90 -28.12 12.02
N GLU A 563 5.47 -28.13 10.81
CA GLU A 563 5.48 -29.31 9.93
C GLU A 563 6.14 -30.55 10.56
N SER A 564 7.18 -30.32 11.40
CA SER A 564 7.85 -31.39 12.14
C SER A 564 7.10 -31.88 13.38
N GLU A 565 6.10 -31.13 13.84
CA GLU A 565 5.41 -31.41 15.12
C GLU A 565 4.31 -32.46 14.98
N HIS A 566 3.60 -32.48 13.83
CA HIS A 566 2.49 -33.41 13.59
C HIS A 566 2.23 -33.62 12.12
N GLU A 567 1.96 -34.87 11.70
CA GLU A 567 1.68 -35.26 10.32
C GLU A 567 0.50 -34.50 9.71
N ILE A 568 -0.52 -34.15 10.50
CA ILE A 568 -1.71 -33.41 10.06
C ILE A 568 -1.32 -32.08 9.39
N ILE A 569 -0.27 -31.42 9.84
CA ILE A 569 0.18 -30.13 9.32
C ILE A 569 0.59 -30.27 7.85
N ARG A 570 1.40 -31.29 7.53
CA ARG A 570 1.82 -31.55 6.15
C ARG A 570 0.62 -31.84 5.25
N LEU A 571 -0.36 -32.62 5.73
CA LEU A 571 -1.56 -32.92 4.97
C LEU A 571 -2.43 -31.68 4.75
N ILE A 572 -2.56 -30.79 5.75
CA ILE A 572 -3.32 -29.54 5.63
C ILE A 572 -2.64 -28.59 4.63
N LEU A 573 -1.32 -28.44 4.69
CA LEU A 573 -0.57 -27.63 3.73
C LEU A 573 -0.76 -28.16 2.30
N HIS A 574 -0.64 -29.47 2.12
CA HIS A 574 -0.89 -30.12 0.81
C HIS A 574 -2.35 -29.97 0.35
N TYR A 575 -3.33 -30.16 1.24
CA TYR A 575 -4.75 -29.94 0.94
C TYR A 575 -5.03 -28.53 0.44
N ARG A 576 -4.48 -27.50 1.10
CA ARG A 576 -4.62 -26.09 0.71
C ARG A 576 -3.96 -25.81 -0.63
N GLN A 577 -2.78 -26.38 -0.88
CA GLN A 577 -2.07 -26.23 -2.16
C GLN A 577 -2.87 -26.85 -3.31
N VAL A 578 -3.32 -28.09 -3.17
CA VAL A 578 -4.14 -28.78 -4.17
C VAL A 578 -5.49 -28.08 -4.38
N GLY A 579 -6.13 -27.63 -3.30
CA GLY A 579 -7.39 -26.88 -3.35
C GLY A 579 -7.25 -25.57 -4.12
N LYS A 580 -6.16 -24.84 -3.92
CA LYS A 580 -5.86 -23.63 -4.68
C LYS A 580 -5.58 -23.91 -6.14
N LEU A 581 -4.87 -25.00 -6.47
CA LEU A 581 -4.64 -25.40 -7.85
C LEU A 581 -5.96 -25.68 -8.55
N ASN A 582 -6.86 -26.44 -7.93
CA ASN A 582 -8.15 -26.78 -8.53
C ASN A 582 -9.03 -25.54 -8.69
N SER A 583 -9.25 -24.77 -7.64
CA SER A 583 -10.19 -23.63 -7.67
C SER A 583 -9.68 -22.45 -8.51
N THR A 584 -8.41 -22.09 -8.38
CA THR A 584 -7.85 -20.91 -9.04
C THR A 584 -7.41 -21.19 -10.47
N TYR A 585 -6.68 -22.30 -10.69
CA TYR A 585 -6.06 -22.55 -11.99
C TYR A 585 -6.88 -23.49 -12.88
N VAL A 586 -7.55 -24.50 -12.35
CA VAL A 586 -8.40 -25.37 -13.18
C VAL A 586 -9.78 -24.74 -13.40
N GLU A 587 -10.57 -24.57 -12.35
CA GLU A 587 -11.91 -23.99 -12.46
C GLU A 587 -11.87 -22.53 -12.90
N GLY A 588 -10.89 -21.76 -12.42
CA GLY A 588 -10.69 -20.35 -12.80
C GLY A 588 -10.39 -20.20 -14.28
N LEU A 589 -9.50 -21.02 -14.85
CA LEU A 589 -9.20 -21.01 -16.28
C LEU A 589 -10.40 -21.47 -17.11
N LEU A 590 -11.11 -22.54 -16.71
CA LEU A 590 -12.30 -23.02 -17.41
C LEU A 590 -13.40 -21.96 -17.57
N LYS A 591 -13.49 -21.03 -16.60
CA LYS A 591 -14.47 -19.92 -16.63
C LYS A 591 -14.12 -18.82 -17.62
N VAL A 592 -12.83 -18.63 -17.94
CA VAL A 592 -12.32 -17.53 -18.75
C VAL A 592 -11.91 -17.95 -20.16
N ILE A 593 -12.02 -19.23 -20.50
CA ILE A 593 -11.81 -19.70 -21.88
C ILE A 593 -12.88 -19.07 -22.76
N ASN A 594 -12.47 -18.38 -23.81
CA ASN A 594 -13.37 -17.87 -24.82
C ASN A 594 -13.91 -19.02 -25.67
N GLN A 595 -15.23 -19.20 -25.65
CA GLN A 595 -15.91 -20.33 -26.31
C GLN A 595 -15.83 -20.22 -27.84
N THR A 596 -15.50 -19.07 -28.41
CA THR A 596 -15.44 -18.88 -29.87
C THR A 596 -14.14 -19.43 -30.46
N ASP A 597 -13.02 -19.28 -29.75
CA ASP A 597 -11.68 -19.63 -30.25
C ASP A 597 -10.91 -20.58 -29.33
N SER A 598 -11.49 -20.99 -28.19
CA SER A 598 -10.87 -21.89 -27.20
C SER A 598 -9.58 -21.33 -26.61
N LYS A 599 -9.46 -19.99 -26.54
CA LYS A 599 -8.27 -19.30 -26.03
C LYS A 599 -8.57 -18.56 -24.74
N VAL A 600 -7.51 -18.28 -24.03
CA VAL A 600 -7.49 -17.37 -22.88
C VAL A 600 -6.79 -16.10 -23.30
N HIS A 601 -7.46 -14.97 -23.13
CA HIS A 601 -6.95 -13.63 -23.44
C HIS A 601 -6.63 -12.91 -22.15
N THR A 602 -5.41 -13.11 -21.65
CA THR A 602 -4.93 -12.37 -20.46
C THR A 602 -4.75 -10.90 -20.80
N ARG A 603 -4.77 -10.06 -19.78
CA ARG A 603 -4.37 -8.65 -19.90
C ARG A 603 -3.02 -8.45 -19.21
N PHE A 604 -2.05 -7.89 -19.90
CA PHE A 604 -0.76 -7.50 -19.34
C PHE A 604 -0.84 -6.08 -18.78
N ASN A 605 -0.64 -5.93 -17.47
CA ASN A 605 -0.56 -4.60 -16.89
C ASN A 605 0.89 -4.08 -16.99
N GLN A 606 1.05 -3.02 -17.77
CA GLN A 606 2.34 -2.39 -18.08
C GLN A 606 2.72 -1.31 -17.06
N VAL A 607 1.76 -0.82 -16.27
CA VAL A 607 1.91 0.35 -15.40
C VAL A 607 1.72 0.06 -13.91
N LEU A 608 1.69 -1.20 -13.49
CA LEU A 608 1.44 -1.57 -12.09
C LEU A 608 2.73 -1.66 -11.25
N ALA A 609 3.72 -2.40 -11.74
CA ALA A 609 4.91 -2.69 -10.96
C ALA A 609 5.90 -1.51 -10.99
N GLN A 610 6.30 -1.02 -9.82
CA GLN A 610 7.27 0.08 -9.71
C GLN A 610 8.69 -0.28 -10.21
N THR A 611 8.95 -1.56 -10.45
CA THR A 611 10.22 -2.06 -11.03
C THR A 611 10.21 -2.06 -12.56
N GLY A 612 9.09 -1.80 -13.20
CA GLY A 612 8.94 -1.96 -14.66
C GLY A 612 8.56 -3.36 -15.13
N ARG A 613 8.43 -4.34 -14.23
CA ARG A 613 7.93 -5.67 -14.59
C ARG A 613 6.49 -5.61 -15.09
N LEU A 614 6.16 -6.50 -16.04
CA LEU A 614 4.78 -6.76 -16.44
C LEU A 614 4.07 -7.63 -15.39
N SER A 615 2.79 -7.44 -15.23
CA SER A 615 1.92 -8.40 -14.54
C SER A 615 0.83 -8.89 -15.47
N SER A 616 0.25 -10.05 -15.19
CA SER A 616 -0.81 -10.67 -15.99
C SER A 616 -2.06 -10.80 -15.13
N ILE A 617 -3.20 -10.38 -15.67
CA ILE A 617 -4.51 -10.41 -14.97
C ILE A 617 -5.59 -10.96 -15.90
N ASP A 618 -6.63 -11.51 -15.31
CA ASP A 618 -7.84 -12.01 -15.97
C ASP A 618 -7.61 -12.95 -17.17
N PRO A 619 -6.85 -14.05 -16.98
CA PRO A 619 -6.29 -14.62 -15.76
C PRO A 619 -4.83 -14.26 -15.54
N ASN A 620 -4.33 -14.42 -14.32
CA ASN A 620 -2.90 -14.30 -14.03
C ASN A 620 -2.17 -15.59 -14.44
N LEU A 621 -1.55 -15.58 -15.60
CA LEU A 621 -0.77 -16.72 -16.13
C LEU A 621 0.68 -16.76 -15.63
N GLN A 622 1.16 -15.70 -14.99
CA GLN A 622 2.54 -15.63 -14.46
C GLN A 622 2.70 -16.35 -13.11
N ASN A 623 1.60 -16.64 -12.42
CA ASN A 623 1.60 -17.25 -11.09
C ASN A 623 1.24 -18.75 -11.07
N ILE A 624 1.24 -19.44 -12.23
CA ILE A 624 1.02 -20.89 -12.28
C ILE A 624 2.16 -21.57 -11.50
N PRO A 625 1.87 -22.36 -10.44
CA PRO A 625 2.89 -22.92 -9.58
C PRO A 625 3.85 -23.85 -10.33
N ILE A 626 5.15 -23.67 -10.09
CA ILE A 626 6.21 -24.46 -10.74
C ILE A 626 6.80 -25.49 -9.77
N ARG A 627 6.73 -25.24 -8.46
CA ARG A 627 7.39 -26.06 -7.44
C ARG A 627 6.69 -27.39 -7.20
N LEU A 628 5.35 -27.42 -7.34
CA LEU A 628 4.55 -28.64 -7.23
C LEU A 628 4.46 -29.31 -8.60
N GLU A 629 4.58 -30.64 -8.62
CA GLU A 629 4.43 -31.41 -9.86
C GLU A 629 3.03 -31.25 -10.47
N GLU A 630 2.01 -31.28 -9.63
CA GLU A 630 0.62 -31.07 -10.04
C GLU A 630 0.42 -29.66 -10.64
N GLY A 631 1.07 -28.64 -10.07
CA GLY A 631 1.03 -27.28 -10.60
C GLY A 631 1.69 -27.16 -11.96
N ARG A 632 2.86 -27.79 -12.13
CA ARG A 632 3.55 -27.82 -13.43
C ARG A 632 2.71 -28.50 -14.52
N LYS A 633 1.98 -29.58 -14.17
CA LYS A 633 1.10 -30.31 -15.11
C LYS A 633 0.00 -29.44 -15.71
N ILE A 634 -0.42 -28.35 -15.06
CA ILE A 634 -1.41 -27.40 -15.60
C ILE A 634 -0.93 -26.84 -16.94
N ARG A 635 0.38 -26.64 -17.10
CA ARG A 635 0.97 -26.17 -18.37
C ARG A 635 0.77 -27.11 -19.55
N LYS A 636 0.40 -28.38 -19.35
CA LYS A 636 0.02 -29.31 -20.41
C LYS A 636 -1.25 -28.91 -21.15
N ALA A 637 -2.11 -28.13 -20.52
CA ALA A 637 -3.31 -27.60 -21.13
C ALA A 637 -3.06 -26.47 -22.14
N PHE A 638 -1.91 -25.79 -22.03
CA PHE A 638 -1.55 -24.68 -22.91
C PHE A 638 -0.79 -25.20 -24.12
N VAL A 639 -1.41 -25.11 -25.28
CA VAL A 639 -0.96 -25.72 -26.54
C VAL A 639 -0.94 -24.72 -27.68
N ALA A 640 -0.28 -25.03 -28.76
CA ALA A 640 -0.33 -24.22 -29.98
C ALA A 640 -1.74 -24.21 -30.59
N SER A 641 -2.09 -23.09 -31.25
CA SER A 641 -3.44 -22.86 -31.81
C SER A 641 -3.76 -23.69 -33.06
N LYS A 642 -2.76 -24.19 -33.75
CA LYS A 642 -2.92 -24.93 -35.03
C LYS A 642 -2.27 -26.30 -34.94
N LYS A 643 -2.79 -27.23 -35.75
CA LYS A 643 -2.17 -28.54 -35.97
C LYS A 643 -0.78 -28.32 -36.62
N ASP A 644 0.18 -29.13 -36.20
CA ASP A 644 1.59 -29.09 -36.65
C ASP A 644 2.33 -27.81 -36.25
N TRP A 645 1.78 -27.11 -35.26
CA TRP A 645 2.45 -26.00 -34.55
C TRP A 645 2.96 -26.45 -33.18
N VAL A 646 3.99 -25.79 -32.69
CA VAL A 646 4.62 -26.07 -31.39
C VAL A 646 4.66 -24.81 -30.54
N ILE A 647 4.78 -25.03 -29.23
CA ILE A 647 5.17 -23.98 -28.29
C ILE A 647 6.69 -23.94 -28.22
N PHE A 648 7.24 -22.73 -28.33
CA PHE A 648 8.66 -22.45 -28.16
C PHE A 648 8.84 -21.50 -26.98
N ALA A 649 9.63 -21.92 -25.98
CA ALA A 649 9.93 -21.12 -24.80
C ALA A 649 11.41 -20.79 -24.75
N ALA A 650 11.75 -19.54 -24.46
CA ALA A 650 13.12 -19.06 -24.26
C ALA A 650 13.21 -18.26 -22.97
N ASP A 651 14.17 -18.58 -22.11
CA ASP A 651 14.34 -18.07 -20.77
C ASP A 651 15.75 -17.53 -20.56
N TYR A 652 15.85 -16.31 -20.00
CA TYR A 652 17.15 -15.76 -19.63
C TYR A 652 17.74 -16.54 -18.45
N SER A 653 18.98 -16.96 -18.61
CA SER A 653 19.74 -17.64 -17.55
C SER A 653 20.38 -16.61 -16.62
N GLN A 654 19.95 -16.56 -15.35
CA GLN A 654 20.56 -15.75 -14.30
C GLN A 654 20.65 -14.25 -14.63
N ILE A 655 19.65 -13.70 -15.29
CA ILE A 655 19.69 -12.31 -15.78
C ILE A 655 19.94 -11.29 -14.67
N GLU A 656 19.32 -11.44 -13.51
CA GLU A 656 19.51 -10.49 -12.40
C GLU A 656 20.95 -10.50 -11.88
N LEU A 657 21.59 -11.67 -11.79
CA LEU A 657 23.00 -11.77 -11.38
C LEU A 657 23.95 -11.25 -12.46
N ARG A 658 23.63 -11.40 -13.73
CA ARG A 658 24.38 -10.81 -14.86
C ARG A 658 24.27 -9.28 -14.87
N VAL A 659 23.08 -8.76 -14.59
CA VAL A 659 22.85 -7.32 -14.41
C VAL A 659 23.63 -6.80 -13.20
N LEU A 660 23.63 -7.53 -12.09
CA LEU A 660 24.44 -7.17 -10.91
C LEU A 660 25.93 -7.12 -11.25
N ALA A 661 26.44 -8.12 -11.97
CA ALA A 661 27.85 -8.15 -12.42
C ALA A 661 28.18 -6.93 -13.28
N HIS A 662 27.28 -6.54 -14.19
CA HIS A 662 27.44 -5.35 -15.02
C HIS A 662 27.46 -4.06 -14.21
N ILE A 663 26.49 -3.87 -13.31
CA ILE A 663 26.35 -2.64 -12.52
C ILE A 663 27.47 -2.50 -11.51
N ALA A 664 27.76 -3.55 -10.75
CA ALA A 664 28.79 -3.56 -9.71
C ALA A 664 30.21 -3.59 -10.29
N GLN A 665 30.39 -4.10 -11.50
CA GLN A 665 31.67 -4.29 -12.16
C GLN A 665 32.67 -5.11 -11.30
N ASP A 666 32.15 -6.15 -10.62
CA ASP A 666 32.97 -7.05 -9.83
C ASP A 666 33.71 -8.03 -10.71
N ASP A 667 35.05 -8.00 -10.64
CA ASP A 667 35.92 -8.76 -11.55
C ASP A 667 35.68 -10.26 -11.44
N ASN A 668 35.55 -10.81 -10.22
CA ASN A 668 35.31 -12.23 -9.99
C ASN A 668 33.96 -12.69 -10.50
N LEU A 669 32.91 -11.86 -10.30
CA LEU A 669 31.56 -12.17 -10.76
C LEU A 669 31.48 -12.08 -12.29
N MET A 670 32.08 -11.04 -12.89
CA MET A 670 32.17 -10.90 -14.35
C MET A 670 32.95 -12.03 -15.01
N GLU A 671 34.07 -12.45 -14.43
CA GLU A 671 34.88 -13.57 -14.95
C GLU A 671 34.09 -14.87 -14.95
N ALA A 672 33.33 -15.16 -13.91
CA ALA A 672 32.48 -16.35 -13.85
C ALA A 672 31.48 -16.38 -15.02
N PHE A 673 30.82 -15.29 -15.33
CA PHE A 673 29.88 -15.22 -16.44
C PHE A 673 30.56 -15.20 -17.83
N LYS A 674 31.71 -14.56 -17.98
CA LYS A 674 32.48 -14.57 -19.24
C LYS A 674 33.01 -15.96 -19.61
N ASN A 675 33.32 -16.77 -18.60
CA ASN A 675 33.82 -18.13 -18.79
C ASN A 675 32.69 -19.18 -18.77
N ASP A 676 31.43 -18.77 -18.78
CA ASP A 676 30.23 -19.63 -18.70
C ASP A 676 30.27 -20.60 -17.50
N PHE A 677 30.84 -20.15 -16.39
CA PHE A 677 30.91 -20.93 -15.16
C PHE A 677 29.65 -20.81 -14.34
N ASP A 678 29.17 -21.91 -13.75
CA ASP A 678 28.00 -21.87 -12.88
C ASP A 678 28.25 -20.97 -11.66
N VAL A 679 27.61 -19.83 -11.62
CA VAL A 679 27.80 -18.81 -10.57
C VAL A 679 27.50 -19.33 -9.16
N HIS A 680 26.57 -20.28 -9.02
CA HIS A 680 26.26 -20.85 -7.72
C HIS A 680 27.36 -21.79 -7.24
N THR A 681 27.97 -22.57 -8.15
CA THR A 681 29.16 -23.38 -7.86
C THR A 681 30.33 -22.47 -7.56
N LYS A 682 30.57 -21.40 -8.34
CA LYS A 682 31.66 -20.45 -8.07
C LYS A 682 31.51 -19.82 -6.68
N THR A 683 30.33 -19.37 -6.33
CA THR A 683 30.05 -18.80 -5.00
C THR A 683 30.28 -19.85 -3.90
N ALA A 684 29.86 -21.09 -4.12
CA ALA A 684 30.10 -22.17 -3.16
C ALA A 684 31.59 -22.43 -2.96
N MET A 685 32.39 -22.49 -4.04
CA MET A 685 33.84 -22.61 -3.97
C MET A 685 34.45 -21.50 -3.11
N ASP A 686 34.07 -20.27 -3.35
CA ASP A 686 34.63 -19.10 -2.67
C ASP A 686 34.19 -19.02 -1.20
N VAL A 687 32.93 -19.29 -0.90
CA VAL A 687 32.35 -19.22 0.46
C VAL A 687 32.86 -20.38 1.34
N PHE A 688 32.93 -21.59 0.78
CA PHE A 688 33.35 -22.79 1.53
C PHE A 688 34.84 -23.11 1.39
N HIS A 689 35.61 -22.40 0.54
CA HIS A 689 37.02 -22.61 0.25
C HIS A 689 37.33 -24.05 -0.23
N VAL A 690 36.53 -24.49 -1.21
CA VAL A 690 36.66 -25.83 -1.82
C VAL A 690 36.83 -25.72 -3.34
N ASN A 691 37.34 -26.76 -3.97
CA ASN A 691 37.40 -26.87 -5.43
C ASN A 691 36.04 -27.23 -6.01
N ALA A 692 35.85 -27.06 -7.33
CA ALA A 692 34.57 -27.30 -8.01
C ALA A 692 34.04 -28.75 -7.84
N ASP A 693 34.92 -29.74 -7.85
CA ASP A 693 34.62 -31.16 -7.66
C ASP A 693 34.26 -31.52 -6.20
N GLU A 694 34.63 -30.67 -5.25
CA GLU A 694 34.30 -30.84 -3.83
C GLU A 694 32.96 -30.14 -3.44
N VAL A 695 32.37 -29.35 -4.33
CA VAL A 695 31.07 -28.67 -4.08
C VAL A 695 29.93 -29.68 -4.02
N THR A 696 29.38 -29.86 -2.83
CA THR A 696 28.20 -30.71 -2.64
C THR A 696 26.92 -30.02 -3.09
N SER A 697 25.87 -30.80 -3.36
CA SER A 697 24.55 -30.27 -3.71
C SER A 697 24.02 -29.32 -2.63
N ASN A 698 24.29 -29.57 -1.36
CA ASN A 698 23.86 -28.68 -0.26
C ASN A 698 24.64 -27.34 -0.25
N MET A 699 25.96 -27.37 -0.47
CA MET A 699 26.79 -26.17 -0.60
C MET A 699 26.31 -25.32 -1.75
N ARG A 700 26.03 -25.91 -2.92
CA ARG A 700 25.47 -25.19 -4.08
C ARG A 700 24.09 -24.60 -3.79
N ARG A 701 23.22 -25.34 -3.10
CA ARG A 701 21.91 -24.85 -2.67
C ARG A 701 22.03 -23.65 -1.72
N GLN A 702 22.94 -23.71 -0.75
CA GLN A 702 23.19 -22.60 0.16
C GLN A 702 23.76 -21.38 -0.58
N ALA A 703 24.73 -21.59 -1.47
CA ALA A 703 25.29 -20.55 -2.32
C ALA A 703 24.22 -19.89 -3.21
N LYS A 704 23.30 -20.69 -3.78
CA LYS A 704 22.16 -20.18 -4.54
C LYS A 704 21.27 -19.27 -3.70
N ALA A 705 20.98 -19.66 -2.46
CA ALA A 705 20.18 -18.83 -1.55
C ALA A 705 20.89 -17.51 -1.17
N VAL A 706 22.21 -17.55 -1.00
CA VAL A 706 23.02 -16.34 -0.75
C VAL A 706 23.01 -15.43 -1.98
N ASN A 707 23.28 -15.95 -3.18
CA ASN A 707 23.28 -15.17 -4.42
C ASN A 707 21.94 -14.43 -4.65
N PHE A 708 20.83 -15.14 -4.54
CA PHE A 708 19.50 -14.50 -4.67
C PHE A 708 19.20 -13.56 -3.50
N GLY A 709 19.58 -13.97 -2.28
CA GLY A 709 19.40 -13.13 -1.11
C GLY A 709 20.10 -11.78 -1.23
N ILE A 710 21.32 -11.75 -1.73
CA ILE A 710 22.09 -10.50 -1.93
C ILE A 710 21.39 -9.59 -2.94
N VAL A 711 20.90 -10.13 -4.07
CA VAL A 711 20.13 -9.33 -5.05
C VAL A 711 18.91 -8.65 -4.40
N TYR A 712 18.26 -9.30 -3.44
CA TYR A 712 17.13 -8.77 -2.71
C TYR A 712 17.49 -8.01 -1.42
N GLY A 713 18.77 -7.78 -1.16
CA GLY A 713 19.24 -7.08 0.05
C GLY A 713 18.95 -7.85 1.33
N ILE A 714 19.06 -9.18 1.31
CA ILE A 714 18.68 -10.03 2.45
C ILE A 714 19.54 -9.73 3.69
N SER A 715 18.89 -9.71 4.85
CA SER A 715 19.59 -9.63 6.14
C SER A 715 20.10 -11.02 6.61
N ASP A 716 21.02 -11.01 7.57
CA ASP A 716 21.45 -12.21 8.29
C ASP A 716 20.26 -13.01 8.87
N TYR A 717 19.26 -12.30 9.39
CA TYR A 717 18.02 -12.91 9.87
C TYR A 717 17.22 -13.57 8.73
N GLY A 718 17.01 -12.88 7.64
CA GLY A 718 16.28 -13.43 6.49
C GLY A 718 16.97 -14.66 5.90
N LEU A 719 18.29 -14.63 5.74
CA LEU A 719 19.07 -15.76 5.24
C LEU A 719 19.04 -16.94 6.23
N SER A 720 19.11 -16.68 7.53
CA SER A 720 19.01 -17.73 8.56
C SER A 720 17.70 -18.48 8.49
N GLN A 721 16.57 -17.77 8.28
CA GLN A 721 15.26 -18.39 8.12
C GLN A 721 15.16 -19.20 6.81
N SER A 722 15.71 -18.68 5.72
CA SER A 722 15.68 -19.35 4.41
C SER A 722 16.47 -20.66 4.37
N LEU A 723 17.58 -20.72 5.11
CA LEU A 723 18.49 -21.88 5.13
C LEU A 723 18.29 -22.82 6.33
N GLY A 724 17.50 -22.41 7.34
CA GLY A 724 17.36 -23.16 8.59
C GLY A 724 18.64 -23.22 9.43
N ILE A 725 19.46 -22.17 9.38
CA ILE A 725 20.72 -22.03 10.11
C ILE A 725 20.62 -20.90 11.15
N THR A 726 21.63 -20.82 12.02
CA THR A 726 21.68 -19.73 12.99
C THR A 726 21.97 -18.38 12.32
N ARG A 727 21.51 -17.29 12.94
CA ARG A 727 21.79 -15.93 12.45
C ARG A 727 23.30 -15.64 12.35
N LYS A 728 24.10 -16.20 13.27
CA LYS A 728 25.55 -16.06 13.25
C LYS A 728 26.18 -16.73 12.03
N GLU A 729 25.74 -17.95 11.70
CA GLU A 729 26.20 -18.65 10.49
C GLU A 729 25.80 -17.91 9.22
N ALA A 730 24.55 -17.39 9.15
CA ALA A 730 24.10 -16.58 8.04
C ALA A 730 24.94 -15.30 7.86
N ALA A 731 25.28 -14.61 8.94
CA ALA A 731 26.15 -13.43 8.91
C ALA A 731 27.55 -13.77 8.36
N ILE A 732 28.15 -14.93 8.77
CA ILE A 732 29.41 -15.40 8.24
C ILE A 732 29.35 -15.70 6.73
N PHE A 733 28.25 -16.28 6.25
CA PHE A 733 28.05 -16.52 4.80
C PHE A 733 28.00 -15.22 4.02
N ILE A 734 27.26 -14.21 4.50
CA ILE A 734 27.18 -12.88 3.87
C ILE A 734 28.57 -12.22 3.86
N GLU A 735 29.31 -12.28 4.96
CA GLU A 735 30.64 -11.72 5.06
C GLU A 735 31.62 -12.37 4.05
N LYS A 736 31.63 -13.71 3.97
CA LYS A 736 32.46 -14.44 3.00
C LYS A 736 32.07 -14.13 1.55
N TYR A 737 30.75 -14.02 1.26
CA TYR A 737 30.29 -13.61 -0.05
C TYR A 737 30.86 -12.23 -0.44
N PHE A 738 30.75 -11.24 0.42
CA PHE A 738 31.29 -9.91 0.16
C PHE A 738 32.83 -9.85 0.15
N ALA A 739 33.51 -10.76 0.84
CA ALA A 739 34.97 -10.91 0.70
C ALA A 739 35.34 -11.43 -0.70
N SER A 740 34.53 -12.34 -1.26
CA SER A 740 34.73 -12.87 -2.62
C SER A 740 34.30 -11.90 -3.72
N PHE A 741 33.28 -11.07 -3.44
CA PHE A 741 32.75 -10.12 -4.38
C PHE A 741 32.71 -8.68 -3.77
N PRO A 742 33.88 -8.06 -3.56
CA PRO A 742 33.94 -6.79 -2.81
C PRO A 742 33.26 -5.62 -3.51
N LYS A 743 33.27 -5.55 -4.84
CA LYS A 743 32.59 -4.49 -5.57
C LYS A 743 31.06 -4.60 -5.53
N VAL A 744 30.53 -5.80 -5.28
CA VAL A 744 29.09 -5.97 -5.00
C VAL A 744 28.74 -5.30 -3.68
N LYS A 745 29.57 -5.45 -2.65
CA LYS A 745 29.41 -4.76 -1.37
C LYS A 745 29.43 -3.24 -1.53
N ASP A 746 30.42 -2.72 -2.30
CA ASP A 746 30.54 -1.30 -2.59
C ASP A 746 29.29 -0.78 -3.30
N TYR A 747 28.81 -1.47 -4.32
CA TYR A 747 27.55 -1.13 -5.01
C TYR A 747 26.38 -1.03 -4.04
N MET A 748 26.19 -2.01 -3.15
CA MET A 748 25.08 -2.03 -2.19
C MET A 748 25.12 -0.81 -1.25
N SER A 749 26.32 -0.41 -0.83
CA SER A 749 26.54 0.80 -0.02
C SER A 749 26.27 2.08 -0.82
N ASP A 750 26.85 2.17 -2.01
CA ASP A 750 26.82 3.37 -2.84
C ASP A 750 25.43 3.68 -3.36
N ILE A 751 24.66 2.67 -3.77
CA ILE A 751 23.29 2.86 -4.25
C ILE A 751 22.36 3.39 -3.15
N VAL A 752 22.54 2.95 -1.90
CA VAL A 752 21.78 3.46 -0.76
C VAL A 752 22.14 4.92 -0.49
N GLN A 753 23.44 5.28 -0.52
CA GLN A 753 23.85 6.68 -0.35
C GLN A 753 23.33 7.56 -1.49
N LYS A 754 23.40 7.07 -2.73
CA LYS A 754 22.85 7.77 -3.89
C LYS A 754 21.34 7.97 -3.75
N ALA A 755 20.61 6.96 -3.33
CA ALA A 755 19.17 7.08 -3.08
C ALA A 755 18.83 8.12 -1.99
N LYS A 756 19.66 8.24 -0.96
CA LYS A 756 19.49 9.28 0.08
C LYS A 756 19.75 10.70 -0.44
N LEU A 757 20.65 10.85 -1.41
CA LEU A 757 20.97 12.15 -2.01
C LEU A 757 19.95 12.55 -3.07
N ASP A 758 19.63 11.64 -3.98
CA ASP A 758 18.82 11.91 -5.17
C ASP A 758 17.32 11.73 -4.92
N GLY A 759 16.93 10.96 -3.87
CA GLY A 759 15.55 10.60 -3.57
C GLY A 759 15.00 9.46 -4.43
N PHE A 760 15.80 8.93 -5.38
CA PHE A 760 15.40 7.86 -6.28
C PHE A 760 16.58 6.97 -6.67
N VAL A 761 16.28 5.82 -7.24
CA VAL A 761 17.22 4.95 -7.96
C VAL A 761 16.75 4.74 -9.40
N SER A 762 17.65 4.34 -10.30
CA SER A 762 17.33 4.13 -11.71
C SER A 762 17.90 2.84 -12.27
N THR A 763 17.26 2.32 -13.31
CA THR A 763 17.74 1.20 -14.12
C THR A 763 18.81 1.65 -15.14
N ILE A 764 19.39 0.69 -15.85
CA ILE A 764 20.33 0.97 -16.95
C ILE A 764 19.70 1.75 -18.11
N LEU A 765 18.37 1.68 -18.31
CA LEU A 765 17.62 2.46 -19.27
C LEU A 765 16.94 3.70 -18.63
N ASN A 766 17.41 4.11 -17.45
CA ASN A 766 16.97 5.31 -16.75
C ASN A 766 15.49 5.30 -16.30
N ARG A 767 14.92 4.13 -16.07
CA ARG A 767 13.64 4.01 -15.36
C ARG A 767 13.88 4.39 -13.90
N ARG A 768 13.16 5.36 -13.38
CA ARG A 768 13.29 5.84 -11.98
C ARG A 768 12.29 5.18 -11.06
N ARG A 769 12.71 4.98 -9.82
CA ARG A 769 11.83 4.68 -8.69
C ARG A 769 12.16 5.60 -7.54
N TYR A 770 11.21 6.41 -7.11
CA TYR A 770 11.34 7.29 -5.96
C TYR A 770 11.21 6.49 -4.67
N ILE A 771 12.04 6.80 -3.68
CA ILE A 771 12.10 6.09 -2.38
C ILE A 771 12.12 7.13 -1.25
N PRO A 772 11.00 7.81 -0.98
CA PRO A 772 10.96 8.86 0.07
C PRO A 772 11.25 8.31 1.46
N GLU A 773 10.95 7.03 1.72
CA GLU A 773 11.15 6.38 3.01
C GLU A 773 12.63 6.09 3.34
N ILE A 774 13.57 6.32 2.41
CA ILE A 774 15.00 6.04 2.58
C ILE A 774 15.65 6.82 3.74
N THR A 775 15.07 7.97 4.09
CA THR A 775 15.50 8.85 5.18
C THR A 775 14.67 8.71 6.45
N SER A 776 13.74 7.74 6.50
CA SER A 776 12.87 7.51 7.67
C SER A 776 13.68 7.27 8.95
N SER A 777 13.25 7.88 10.05
CA SER A 777 13.80 7.62 11.39
C SER A 777 13.46 6.20 11.88
N ASN A 778 12.36 5.60 11.37
CA ASN A 778 11.96 4.23 11.69
C ASN A 778 12.90 3.22 11.03
N PHE A 779 13.61 2.44 11.85
CA PHE A 779 14.57 1.44 11.40
C PHE A 779 13.98 0.42 10.41
N ASN A 780 12.76 -0.06 10.65
CA ASN A 780 12.15 -1.08 9.78
C ASN A 780 11.74 -0.50 8.42
N ILE A 781 11.15 0.69 8.41
CA ILE A 781 10.75 1.40 7.18
C ILE A 781 12.01 1.76 6.38
N ARG A 782 13.01 2.36 7.03
CA ARG A 782 14.28 2.68 6.39
C ARG A 782 15.00 1.43 5.85
N GLY A 783 15.05 0.35 6.62
CA GLY A 783 15.65 -0.91 6.19
C GLY A 783 14.95 -1.53 4.99
N PHE A 784 13.63 -1.41 4.90
CA PHE A 784 12.87 -1.81 3.71
C PHE A 784 13.21 -0.93 2.50
N ALA A 785 13.27 0.39 2.69
CA ALA A 785 13.63 1.35 1.66
C ALA A 785 15.07 1.14 1.13
N GLU A 786 16.03 0.84 2.01
CA GLU A 786 17.40 0.51 1.64
C GLU A 786 17.47 -0.75 0.77
N ARG A 787 16.74 -1.81 1.14
CA ARG A 787 16.63 -3.03 0.31
C ARG A 787 15.97 -2.74 -1.05
N THR A 788 14.95 -1.91 -1.07
CA THR A 788 14.31 -1.45 -2.31
C THR A 788 15.29 -0.71 -3.22
N ALA A 789 16.15 0.15 -2.66
CA ALA A 789 17.18 0.87 -3.40
C ALA A 789 18.23 -0.09 -4.00
N MET A 790 18.63 -1.12 -3.27
CA MET A 790 19.58 -2.14 -3.74
C MET A 790 19.01 -3.00 -4.88
N ASN A 791 17.76 -3.42 -4.76
CA ASN A 791 17.13 -4.37 -5.67
C ASN A 791 16.59 -3.72 -6.95
N THR A 792 16.00 -2.53 -6.85
CA THR A 792 15.27 -1.91 -7.98
C THR A 792 16.12 -1.74 -9.24
N PRO A 793 17.40 -1.27 -9.19
CA PRO A 793 18.22 -1.16 -10.39
C PRO A 793 18.48 -2.52 -11.06
N ILE A 794 18.60 -3.57 -10.29
CA ILE A 794 18.86 -4.93 -10.78
C ILE A 794 17.60 -5.52 -11.41
N GLN A 795 16.52 -5.60 -10.66
CA GLN A 795 15.26 -6.18 -11.12
C GLN A 795 14.62 -5.35 -12.23
N GLY A 796 14.67 -4.03 -12.11
CA GLY A 796 14.14 -3.13 -13.12
C GLY A 796 14.92 -3.16 -14.42
N SER A 797 16.26 -3.27 -14.38
CA SER A 797 17.08 -3.41 -15.57
C SER A 797 16.83 -4.75 -16.27
N ALA A 798 16.62 -5.84 -15.52
CA ALA A 798 16.21 -7.12 -16.08
C ALA A 798 14.86 -7.01 -16.81
N ALA A 799 13.90 -6.30 -16.23
CA ALA A 799 12.62 -6.02 -16.88
C ALA A 799 12.76 -5.18 -18.16
N ASP A 800 13.60 -4.16 -18.14
CA ASP A 800 13.88 -3.33 -19.30
C ASP A 800 14.55 -4.15 -20.43
N ILE A 801 15.47 -5.05 -20.10
CA ILE A 801 16.13 -5.93 -21.09
C ILE A 801 15.11 -6.84 -21.78
N ILE A 802 14.22 -7.49 -21.00
CA ILE A 802 13.24 -8.40 -21.62
C ILE A 802 12.21 -7.66 -22.46
N LYS A 803 11.81 -6.45 -22.07
CA LYS A 803 10.96 -5.57 -22.88
C LYS A 803 11.64 -5.18 -24.21
N LYS A 804 12.91 -4.83 -24.15
CA LYS A 804 13.69 -4.54 -25.37
C LYS A 804 13.83 -5.77 -26.25
N ALA A 805 14.07 -6.94 -25.67
CA ALA A 805 14.09 -8.20 -26.38
C ALA A 805 12.77 -8.50 -27.10
N MET A 806 11.62 -8.24 -26.46
CA MET A 806 10.30 -8.42 -27.07
C MET A 806 10.11 -7.54 -28.30
N ILE A 807 10.54 -6.28 -28.24
CA ILE A 807 10.46 -5.35 -29.37
C ILE A 807 11.33 -5.84 -30.54
N LEU A 808 12.59 -6.14 -30.26
CA LEU A 808 13.54 -6.60 -31.28
C LEU A 808 13.12 -7.96 -31.87
N LEU A 809 12.55 -8.84 -31.07
CA LEU A 809 12.04 -10.12 -31.53
C LEU A 809 10.85 -9.96 -32.47
N ASP A 810 9.88 -9.12 -32.12
CA ASP A 810 8.74 -8.82 -32.99
C ASP A 810 9.17 -8.22 -34.35
N GLU A 811 10.11 -7.27 -34.30
CA GLU A 811 10.70 -6.68 -35.51
C GLU A 811 11.38 -7.75 -36.42
N ARG A 812 12.16 -8.64 -35.83
CA ARG A 812 12.89 -9.69 -36.57
C ARG A 812 11.92 -10.74 -37.13
N LEU A 813 10.91 -11.17 -36.37
CA LEU A 813 9.88 -12.11 -36.88
C LEU A 813 9.15 -11.53 -38.10
N LYS A 814 8.81 -10.25 -38.07
CA LYS A 814 8.16 -9.53 -39.18
C LYS A 814 9.10 -9.36 -40.39
N ALA A 815 10.34 -8.97 -40.14
CA ALA A 815 11.35 -8.75 -41.21
C ALA A 815 11.66 -10.07 -41.96
N GLU A 816 11.75 -11.19 -41.27
CA GLU A 816 11.99 -12.50 -41.84
C GLU A 816 10.70 -13.19 -42.32
N LYS A 817 9.54 -12.52 -42.16
CA LYS A 817 8.22 -13.00 -42.61
C LYS A 817 7.85 -14.37 -42.02
N LEU A 818 8.27 -14.59 -40.78
CA LEU A 818 7.93 -15.80 -40.04
C LEU A 818 6.46 -15.77 -39.55
N GLN A 819 5.84 -16.94 -39.48
CA GLN A 819 4.48 -17.10 -38.92
C GLN A 819 4.48 -17.22 -37.39
N ALA A 820 5.64 -17.46 -36.79
CA ALA A 820 5.80 -17.51 -35.34
C ALA A 820 5.26 -16.25 -34.68
N LYS A 821 4.57 -16.44 -33.54
CA LYS A 821 3.94 -15.35 -32.76
C LYS A 821 4.37 -15.41 -31.32
N LEU A 822 4.71 -14.27 -30.76
CA LEU A 822 4.89 -14.11 -29.32
C LEU A 822 3.49 -14.15 -28.66
N ILE A 823 3.28 -15.01 -27.67
CA ILE A 823 1.98 -15.20 -27.03
C ILE A 823 1.97 -14.92 -25.53
N LEU A 824 3.08 -15.16 -24.82
CA LEU A 824 3.20 -14.90 -23.39
C LEU A 824 4.58 -14.36 -23.03
N GLN A 825 4.60 -13.59 -21.95
CA GLN A 825 5.79 -13.23 -21.18
C GLN A 825 5.56 -13.64 -19.73
N VAL A 826 6.42 -14.45 -19.16
CA VAL A 826 6.30 -14.99 -17.80
C VAL A 826 7.67 -14.89 -17.10
N HIS A 827 7.81 -14.02 -16.10
CA HIS A 827 9.07 -13.75 -15.42
C HIS A 827 10.18 -13.34 -16.40
N ASP A 828 11.19 -14.18 -16.61
CA ASP A 828 12.31 -13.93 -17.52
C ASP A 828 12.19 -14.75 -18.84
N GLU A 829 11.01 -15.30 -19.09
CA GLU A 829 10.69 -16.22 -20.19
C GLU A 829 9.79 -15.58 -21.23
N LEU A 830 10.11 -15.77 -22.50
CA LEU A 830 9.28 -15.46 -23.65
C LEU A 830 8.74 -16.75 -24.27
N ILE A 831 7.46 -16.76 -24.57
CA ILE A 831 6.76 -17.95 -25.10
C ILE A 831 6.15 -17.58 -26.43
N LEU A 832 6.48 -18.38 -27.45
CA LEU A 832 5.97 -18.26 -28.80
C LEU A 832 5.19 -19.53 -29.19
N GLU A 833 4.30 -19.39 -30.14
CA GLU A 833 3.80 -20.52 -30.93
C GLU A 833 4.27 -20.36 -32.38
N ALA A 834 4.60 -21.48 -33.02
CA ALA A 834 5.15 -21.44 -34.36
C ALA A 834 4.89 -22.74 -35.14
N PRO A 835 4.85 -22.67 -36.48
CA PRO A 835 4.90 -23.88 -37.29
C PRO A 835 6.17 -24.69 -37.01
N GLN A 836 6.08 -26.00 -36.96
CA GLN A 836 7.21 -26.88 -36.71
C GLN A 836 8.36 -26.69 -37.74
N GLU A 837 8.04 -26.31 -38.95
CA GLU A 837 9.03 -26.00 -40.02
C GLU A 837 9.90 -24.77 -39.73
N GLU A 838 9.43 -23.83 -38.88
CA GLU A 838 10.19 -22.65 -38.49
C GLU A 838 11.09 -22.91 -37.26
N LEU A 839 10.97 -24.05 -36.63
CA LEU A 839 11.67 -24.33 -35.37
C LEU A 839 13.18 -24.16 -35.46
N ALA A 840 13.81 -24.71 -36.51
CA ALA A 840 15.26 -24.60 -36.73
C ALA A 840 15.74 -23.14 -36.90
N THR A 841 14.88 -22.27 -37.44
CA THR A 841 15.15 -20.83 -37.57
C THR A 841 15.02 -20.15 -36.21
N LEU A 842 13.98 -20.46 -35.45
CA LEU A 842 13.72 -19.88 -34.12
C LEU A 842 14.79 -20.25 -33.09
N GLU A 843 15.29 -21.48 -33.14
CA GLU A 843 16.40 -21.95 -32.25
C GLU A 843 17.68 -21.12 -32.39
N LYS A 844 17.87 -20.43 -33.50
CA LYS A 844 18.98 -19.52 -33.73
C LYS A 844 18.59 -18.07 -33.49
N LEU A 845 17.48 -17.63 -34.06
CA LEU A 845 17.03 -16.24 -34.07
C LEU A 845 16.64 -15.77 -32.67
N VAL A 846 15.85 -16.55 -31.93
CA VAL A 846 15.33 -16.11 -30.61
C VAL A 846 16.46 -15.92 -29.59
N PRO A 847 17.36 -16.88 -29.38
CA PRO A 847 18.51 -16.66 -28.50
C PRO A 847 19.39 -15.49 -28.94
N GLU A 848 19.71 -15.39 -30.26
CA GLU A 848 20.50 -14.29 -30.79
C GLU A 848 19.90 -12.93 -30.42
N VAL A 849 18.60 -12.73 -30.66
CA VAL A 849 17.92 -11.47 -30.37
C VAL A 849 17.89 -11.17 -28.87
N MET A 850 17.54 -12.16 -28.04
CA MET A 850 17.46 -11.98 -26.60
C MET A 850 18.83 -11.70 -25.98
N GLU A 851 19.88 -12.43 -26.38
CA GLU A 851 21.23 -12.28 -25.84
C GLU A 851 21.88 -10.95 -26.24
N HIS A 852 21.47 -10.33 -27.35
CA HIS A 852 21.96 -9.06 -27.84
C HIS A 852 20.98 -7.90 -27.68
N ALA A 853 19.91 -8.08 -26.93
CA ALA A 853 18.90 -7.03 -26.73
C ALA A 853 19.48 -5.76 -26.09
N VAL A 854 20.40 -5.93 -25.15
CA VAL A 854 21.16 -4.86 -24.50
C VAL A 854 22.61 -5.33 -24.33
N GLU A 855 23.56 -4.45 -24.62
CA GLU A 855 24.97 -4.75 -24.44
C GLU A 855 25.38 -4.57 -22.96
N LEU A 856 25.84 -5.62 -22.32
CA LEU A 856 26.36 -5.63 -20.97
C LEU A 856 27.85 -5.97 -20.96
N LEU A 857 28.54 -5.71 -19.85
CA LEU A 857 29.94 -6.09 -19.65
C LEU A 857 30.15 -7.62 -19.51
N VAL A 858 29.06 -8.36 -19.34
CA VAL A 858 29.00 -9.82 -19.31
C VAL A 858 28.00 -10.30 -20.34
N PRO A 859 28.17 -11.49 -20.96
CA PRO A 859 27.21 -12.00 -21.91
C PRO A 859 25.88 -12.32 -21.24
N LEU A 860 24.77 -12.01 -21.91
CA LEU A 860 23.47 -12.59 -21.60
C LEU A 860 23.41 -14.00 -22.21
N LYS A 861 22.71 -14.91 -21.55
CA LYS A 861 22.53 -16.28 -22.01
C LYS A 861 21.06 -16.66 -21.95
N VAL A 862 20.61 -17.37 -22.97
CA VAL A 862 19.23 -17.82 -23.12
C VAL A 862 19.20 -19.34 -23.28
N ASP A 863 18.39 -19.99 -22.43
CA ASP A 863 18.04 -21.38 -22.59
C ASP A 863 16.69 -21.47 -23.30
N TYR A 864 16.51 -22.43 -24.20
CA TYR A 864 15.28 -22.60 -24.94
C TYR A 864 14.90 -24.06 -25.10
N ASN A 865 13.62 -24.30 -25.27
CA ASN A 865 13.08 -25.61 -25.58
C ASN A 865 11.75 -25.46 -26.36
N SER A 866 11.27 -26.55 -26.96
CA SER A 866 10.01 -26.58 -27.69
C SER A 866 9.27 -27.88 -27.44
N GLY A 867 7.94 -27.85 -27.61
CA GLY A 867 7.11 -29.02 -27.41
C GLY A 867 5.67 -28.80 -27.86
N GLU A 868 4.84 -29.84 -27.75
CA GLU A 868 3.43 -29.74 -28.09
C GLU A 868 2.64 -28.87 -27.14
N SER A 869 3.13 -28.73 -25.90
CA SER A 869 2.53 -27.88 -24.88
C SER A 869 3.60 -27.02 -24.17
N TRP A 870 3.16 -26.05 -23.38
CA TRP A 870 4.06 -25.26 -22.56
C TRP A 870 4.81 -26.12 -21.51
N PHE A 871 4.24 -27.27 -21.13
CA PHE A 871 4.89 -28.19 -20.20
C PHE A 871 6.15 -28.82 -20.79
N GLU A 872 6.08 -29.31 -22.04
CA GLU A 872 7.24 -29.89 -22.72
C GLU A 872 8.26 -28.86 -23.20
N ALA A 873 7.83 -27.62 -23.43
CA ALA A 873 8.69 -26.51 -23.83
C ALA A 873 9.54 -25.91 -22.69
N LYS A 874 9.45 -26.49 -21.48
CA LYS A 874 10.19 -25.98 -20.33
C LYS A 874 11.18 -26.98 -19.73
#